data_07ade01d5aacdf924f7e1ec25a2265d0
#
_entry.id   07ade01d5aacdf924f7e1ec25a2265d0
#
_cell.length_a   1.000
_cell.length_b   1.000
_cell.length_c   1.000
_cell.angle_alpha   90.00
_cell.angle_beta   90.00
_cell.angle_gamma   90.00
#
_symmetry.space_group_name_H-M   'P 1'
#
loop_
_entity.id
_entity.type
_entity.pdbx_description
1 polymer ?
#
loop_
_entity_poly.entity_id
_entity_poly.type
_entity_poly.pdbx_seq_one_letter_code
_entity_poly.pdbx_strand_id
1 'polypeptide(L)'
;MIVATPAPPRRISVLPENRSMAGIAWIQRGGAFLPVRLVCSVAWGEVAAPLSRIQVFCERTVGEYTYLNGNHIHFNRFMNGRSLMRIAAFGLCAVCSSGWAEQYAEGSKDVVRSKIEPPTDVSMVNAPYRDKNQPLEQRVEDLFKRLTDEEKASLLHGCSGYEYGDVPRIGLTKFIMSDAQLGVRLGGDNRSTYFPCGTAMASTWNQDLIKKVGEVIASECKATNSRIILGPAVNLMRTPLGGRSFEYFGEDPFLAGKIAASFINAVQANGVSTSLKHWLFNDQEWSRTVIDVDAPERALREIYAKPFEIAVREANPWTIMCSYNKVRGKWASHQRDRLNNILYDDWKWDGTMVSDWGAWHGDADAVNGGCYLEMPSGKNADKDKNIVKLVNEGKIDRKFFEDAVRRNIRFAMRVGAFTEPLEGRLNAPEHQEVARQVAREAVVLLKNDKQFLPLDPQKIGKIAVIGPNADQYQTMVDGSGVHQRGGAAAGRPPYEKTPLAGIVELFGKDRVLFAPGFRFEDPKKKSFPDMKEWDPVEAAKEADVVIFVGGTDHTYDRECAGWGVLEGGDKPDLNLKGDQVALLDRVLDANPKTVVALVNGAPVQVEEWIDRVPSLLELWYGGMDAGTALAEVVTGKVNPSGKLPCTFGKRLNDWKSHSEGFLSYPGDIRWSKDNPVQFYSDDIWVGYRHFDKAGIEPRFPFGYGLSYTTFSMDPAGTNPGAGEFSVKLTNTGDREGAETVQCYITKPESKEVPMPVRELAGFKKVNLKPGQSEVVTFKLTDEEKKYWSEAKNSWDIMPGEYKVSIGNSSRNLPVQYSWK
;
A
#
# COMPACT_ATOMS: atom_id res chain seq x y z
N MET A 1 30.27 6.19 23.94
CA MET A 1 30.22 4.84 23.28
C MET A 1 30.12 3.81 24.39
N ILE A 2 28.96 3.35 24.72
CA ILE A 2 28.75 2.17 25.57
C ILE A 2 27.71 1.33 24.87
N VAL A 3 28.15 0.18 24.34
CA VAL A 3 27.33 -0.84 23.73
C VAL A 3 26.67 -1.63 24.87
N ALA A 4 25.35 -1.61 24.93
CA ALA A 4 24.59 -2.47 25.83
C ALA A 4 24.11 -3.69 25.05
N THR A 5 24.66 -4.85 25.41
CA THR A 5 24.15 -6.15 24.94
C THR A 5 22.82 -6.49 25.62
N PRO A 6 21.83 -7.05 24.92
CA PRO A 6 20.58 -7.49 25.54
C PRO A 6 20.79 -8.76 26.37
N ALA A 7 20.29 -8.74 27.62
CA ALA A 7 20.23 -9.92 28.48
C ALA A 7 19.07 -10.84 28.07
N PRO A 8 19.18 -12.16 28.21
CA PRO A 8 18.18 -13.13 27.80
C PRO A 8 16.89 -13.05 28.67
N PRO A 9 15.73 -13.44 28.16
CA PRO A 9 14.46 -13.36 28.86
C PRO A 9 14.45 -14.33 30.07
N ARG A 10 14.14 -13.80 31.25
CA ARG A 10 13.93 -14.62 32.44
C ARG A 10 12.51 -15.16 32.50
N ARG A 11 12.37 -16.44 32.78
CA ARG A 11 11.15 -17.21 32.94
C ARG A 11 10.20 -16.57 33.97
N ILE A 12 8.93 -16.50 33.59
CA ILE A 12 7.81 -16.17 34.48
C ILE A 12 7.48 -17.45 35.25
N SER A 13 7.52 -17.41 36.58
CA SER A 13 7.02 -18.49 37.42
C SER A 13 5.53 -18.27 37.70
N VAL A 14 4.69 -19.17 37.25
CA VAL A 14 3.27 -19.21 37.56
C VAL A 14 3.07 -20.06 38.81
N LEU A 15 2.45 -19.50 39.85
CA LEU A 15 1.99 -20.25 41.00
C LEU A 15 0.55 -20.69 40.75
N PRO A 16 0.14 -21.93 41.05
CA PRO A 16 -1.22 -22.41 40.91
C PRO A 16 -2.08 -21.82 42.03
N GLU A 17 -3.27 -21.36 41.69
CA GLU A 17 -4.43 -20.95 42.54
C GLU A 17 -4.76 -19.47 42.66
N ASN A 18 -3.92 -18.54 42.19
CA ASN A 18 -4.34 -17.15 41.99
C ASN A 18 -3.59 -16.58 40.78
N ARG A 19 -4.27 -16.09 39.75
CA ARG A 19 -3.62 -15.44 38.61
C ARG A 19 -3.03 -14.10 39.07
N SER A 20 -1.75 -14.10 39.42
CA SER A 20 -0.97 -12.89 39.72
C SER A 20 0.03 -12.68 38.61
N MET A 21 0.12 -11.44 38.09
CA MET A 21 1.22 -11.03 37.22
C MET A 21 2.26 -10.28 38.06
N ALA A 22 3.50 -10.69 37.98
CA ALA A 22 4.62 -10.02 38.62
C ALA A 22 5.54 -9.41 37.55
N GLY A 23 5.79 -8.11 37.63
CA GLY A 23 6.72 -7.37 36.78
C GLY A 23 7.74 -6.59 37.63
N ILE A 24 8.96 -6.41 37.12
CA ILE A 24 9.95 -5.51 37.73
C ILE A 24 9.95 -4.22 36.91
N ALA A 25 9.60 -3.12 37.55
CA ALA A 25 9.73 -1.78 36.98
C ALA A 25 10.97 -1.10 37.54
N TRP A 26 11.68 -0.36 36.73
CA TRP A 26 12.84 0.42 37.15
C TRP A 26 12.45 1.89 37.23
N ILE A 27 12.69 2.50 38.39
CA ILE A 27 12.41 3.92 38.64
C ILE A 27 13.72 4.67 38.80
N GLN A 28 13.94 5.71 38.02
CA GLN A 28 15.12 6.56 38.08
C GLN A 28 14.95 7.65 39.14
N ARG A 29 15.88 7.76 40.06
CA ARG A 29 15.92 8.81 41.06
C ARG A 29 17.38 9.25 41.28
N GLY A 30 17.67 10.54 41.04
CA GLY A 30 18.96 11.10 41.35
C GLY A 30 20.14 10.42 40.67
N GLY A 31 20.02 9.95 39.43
CA GLY A 31 21.10 9.31 38.68
C GLY A 31 21.25 7.79 38.85
N ALA A 32 20.44 7.18 39.75
CA ALA A 32 20.46 5.72 39.97
C ALA A 32 19.10 5.08 39.64
N PHE A 33 19.14 3.86 39.06
CA PHE A 33 17.95 3.04 38.82
C PHE A 33 17.72 2.08 39.98
N LEU A 34 16.53 2.09 40.57
CA LEU A 34 16.11 1.20 41.64
C LEU A 34 15.06 0.21 41.14
N PRO A 35 15.20 -1.09 41.37
CA PRO A 35 14.21 -2.09 40.99
C PRO A 35 13.01 -2.05 41.95
N VAL A 36 11.80 -2.01 41.37
CA VAL A 36 10.53 -2.14 42.12
C VAL A 36 9.79 -3.34 41.57
N ARG A 37 9.45 -4.30 42.40
CA ARG A 37 8.66 -5.46 42.04
C ARG A 37 7.18 -5.13 42.21
N LEU A 38 6.41 -5.18 41.10
CA LEU A 38 4.96 -5.03 41.10
C LEU A 38 4.31 -6.41 41.02
N VAL A 39 3.44 -6.72 41.95
CA VAL A 39 2.61 -7.92 41.94
C VAL A 39 1.16 -7.48 41.91
N CYS A 40 0.45 -7.74 40.81
CA CYS A 40 -0.97 -7.51 40.70
C CYS A 40 -1.71 -8.84 40.79
N SER A 41 -2.62 -8.99 41.75
CA SER A 41 -3.52 -10.13 41.86
C SER A 41 -4.97 -9.67 41.68
N VAL A 42 -5.70 -10.36 40.80
CA VAL A 42 -7.12 -10.13 40.58
C VAL A 42 -7.87 -11.32 41.19
N ALA A 43 -8.66 -11.08 42.22
CA ALA A 43 -9.54 -12.11 42.77
C ALA A 43 -10.89 -12.05 42.05
N TRP A 44 -11.29 -13.14 41.42
CA TRP A 44 -12.61 -13.32 40.81
C TRP A 44 -13.55 -13.87 41.86
N GLY A 45 -14.59 -13.15 42.21
CA GLY A 45 -15.72 -13.63 42.97
C GLY A 45 -16.89 -13.90 42.03
N GLU A 46 -17.51 -15.03 42.13
CA GLU A 46 -18.75 -15.33 41.41
C GLU A 46 -19.85 -14.33 41.77
N VAL A 47 -20.68 -13.95 40.76
CA VAL A 47 -21.91 -13.17 40.78
C VAL A 47 -21.80 -11.68 40.56
N ALA A 48 -22.56 -11.27 39.57
CA ALA A 48 -22.85 -9.94 39.07
C ALA A 48 -22.91 -8.81 40.09
N ALA A 49 -21.86 -8.01 40.18
CA ALA A 49 -21.88 -6.67 40.77
C ALA A 49 -20.69 -5.84 40.22
N PRO A 50 -20.78 -4.51 40.17
CA PRO A 50 -19.82 -3.67 39.44
C PRO A 50 -18.42 -3.73 40.08
N LEU A 51 -17.40 -3.65 39.21
CA LEU A 51 -15.95 -3.65 39.49
C LEU A 51 -15.57 -2.65 40.59
N SER A 52 -15.53 -3.09 41.83
CA SER A 52 -15.25 -2.22 42.96
C SER A 52 -14.02 -2.56 43.80
N ARG A 53 -13.19 -3.56 43.41
CA ARG A 53 -11.95 -3.80 44.19
C ARG A 53 -10.82 -4.38 43.32
N ILE A 54 -9.88 -3.51 42.98
CA ILE A 54 -8.55 -3.92 42.51
C ILE A 54 -7.60 -3.74 43.69
N GLN A 55 -6.99 -4.84 44.18
CA GLN A 55 -5.93 -4.76 45.21
C GLN A 55 -4.57 -4.81 44.53
N VAL A 56 -3.78 -3.74 44.68
CA VAL A 56 -2.43 -3.65 44.18
C VAL A 56 -1.47 -3.71 45.38
N PHE A 57 -0.61 -4.70 45.40
CA PHE A 57 0.45 -4.83 46.38
C PHE A 57 1.76 -4.36 45.78
N CYS A 58 2.46 -3.48 46.46
CA CYS A 58 3.79 -3.02 46.08
C CYS A 58 4.80 -3.46 47.15
N GLU A 59 5.70 -4.38 46.80
CA GLU A 59 6.73 -4.89 47.69
C GLU A 59 8.03 -4.14 47.46
N ARG A 60 8.56 -3.55 48.55
CA ARG A 60 9.90 -2.92 48.56
C ARG A 60 10.91 -3.96 49.00
N THR A 61 12.10 -3.98 48.42
CA THR A 61 13.18 -4.90 48.76
C THR A 61 13.77 -4.73 50.17
N VAL A 62 13.09 -4.03 51.03
CA VAL A 62 13.45 -3.85 52.46
C VAL A 62 12.17 -3.93 53.30
N GLY A 63 11.61 -5.12 53.40
CA GLY A 63 10.83 -5.61 54.57
C GLY A 63 9.53 -4.93 54.97
N GLU A 64 8.93 -4.02 54.23
CA GLU A 64 7.65 -3.40 54.59
C GLU A 64 6.61 -3.47 53.46
N TYR A 65 5.40 -3.92 53.80
CA TYR A 65 4.25 -4.02 52.88
C TYR A 65 3.29 -2.85 53.07
N THR A 66 2.86 -2.25 51.93
CA THR A 66 1.85 -1.20 51.96
C THR A 66 0.61 -1.66 51.21
N TYR A 67 -0.56 -1.66 51.85
CA TYR A 67 -1.86 -1.98 51.27
C TYR A 67 -2.50 -0.75 50.65
N LEU A 68 -2.97 -0.88 49.41
CA LEU A 68 -3.76 0.14 48.76
C LEU A 68 -5.17 -0.38 48.50
N ASN A 69 -6.15 0.17 49.16
CA ASN A 69 -7.58 -0.13 48.93
C ASN A 69 -8.22 0.92 48.05
N GLY A 70 -9.03 0.50 47.08
CA GLY A 70 -9.49 1.29 45.94
C GLY A 70 -10.29 2.58 46.16
N ASN A 71 -10.59 2.95 47.40
CA ASN A 71 -11.34 4.17 47.72
C ASN A 71 -10.62 5.21 48.60
N HIS A 72 -9.44 4.89 49.15
CA HIS A 72 -8.64 5.83 49.91
C HIS A 72 -7.17 5.58 49.73
N ILE A 73 -6.49 6.49 49.06
CA ILE A 73 -5.03 6.48 48.94
C ILE A 73 -4.48 7.39 50.05
N HIS A 74 -3.91 6.78 51.12
CA HIS A 74 -3.15 7.52 52.08
C HIS A 74 -1.68 7.61 51.67
N PHE A 75 -1.25 8.84 51.42
CA PHE A 75 0.13 9.11 51.07
C PHE A 75 0.95 9.37 52.32
N ASN A 76 1.98 8.58 52.54
CA ASN A 76 3.04 9.03 53.42
C ASN A 76 4.05 9.86 52.58
N ARG A 77 4.47 10.94 53.14
CA ARG A 77 5.10 12.20 52.69
C ARG A 77 6.21 12.20 51.62
N PHE A 78 6.39 11.16 50.75
CA PHE A 78 7.61 11.08 49.94
C PHE A 78 7.47 10.74 48.45
N MET A 79 6.30 10.83 47.83
CA MET A 79 6.18 10.68 46.37
C MET A 79 5.30 11.75 45.71
N ASN A 80 5.75 12.29 44.61
CA ASN A 80 5.04 13.30 43.82
C ASN A 80 3.85 12.68 43.07
N GLY A 81 2.63 13.20 43.24
CA GLY A 81 1.36 12.68 42.72
C GLY A 81 1.32 12.39 41.21
N ARG A 82 2.19 13.02 40.41
CA ARG A 82 2.28 12.79 38.95
C ARG A 82 2.86 11.42 38.58
N SER A 83 3.70 10.82 39.43
CA SER A 83 4.28 9.50 39.17
C SER A 83 3.31 8.36 39.47
N LEU A 84 2.43 8.52 40.44
CA LEU A 84 1.40 7.53 40.76
C LEU A 84 0.23 7.54 39.77
N MET A 85 -0.16 8.72 39.24
CA MET A 85 -1.14 8.76 38.13
C MET A 85 -0.68 8.05 36.88
N ARG A 86 0.62 8.09 36.56
CA ARG A 86 1.14 7.34 35.42
C ARG A 86 1.14 5.81 35.62
N ILE A 87 1.38 5.34 36.84
CA ILE A 87 1.34 3.90 37.16
C ILE A 87 -0.11 3.37 37.17
N ALA A 88 -1.06 4.16 37.69
CA ALA A 88 -2.49 3.83 37.66
C ALA A 88 -3.05 3.84 36.22
N ALA A 89 -2.60 4.79 35.38
CA ALA A 89 -2.98 4.83 33.97
C ALA A 89 -2.46 3.64 33.17
N PHE A 90 -1.27 3.12 33.48
CA PHE A 90 -0.74 1.90 32.84
C PHE A 90 -1.49 0.63 33.26
N GLY A 91 -1.95 0.55 34.50
CA GLY A 91 -2.75 -0.59 35.00
C GLY A 91 -4.20 -0.57 34.45
N LEU A 92 -4.79 0.62 34.23
CA LEU A 92 -6.11 0.75 33.60
C LEU A 92 -6.07 0.46 32.10
N CYS A 93 -5.00 0.85 31.39
CA CYS A 93 -4.87 0.55 29.96
C CYS A 93 -4.88 -0.96 29.65
N ALA A 94 -4.33 -1.81 30.52
CA ALA A 94 -4.30 -3.26 30.30
C ALA A 94 -5.68 -3.95 30.47
N VAL A 95 -6.61 -3.34 31.18
CA VAL A 95 -7.98 -3.84 31.38
C VAL A 95 -8.96 -3.24 30.35
N CYS A 96 -8.64 -2.03 29.83
CA CYS A 96 -9.45 -1.42 28.77
C CYS A 96 -9.17 -2.03 27.38
N SER A 97 -8.02 -2.68 27.17
CA SER A 97 -7.64 -3.17 25.83
C SER A 97 -8.53 -4.28 25.28
N SER A 98 -9.16 -5.09 26.14
CA SER A 98 -10.07 -6.16 25.68
C SER A 98 -11.45 -5.63 25.24
N GLY A 99 -11.97 -4.63 25.94
CA GLY A 99 -13.26 -3.99 25.58
C GLY A 99 -13.15 -3.10 24.33
N TRP A 100 -11.98 -2.48 24.12
CA TRP A 100 -11.73 -1.67 22.93
C TRP A 100 -11.57 -2.53 21.67
N ALA A 101 -10.94 -3.69 21.76
CA ALA A 101 -10.77 -4.58 20.61
C ALA A 101 -12.11 -5.09 20.05
N GLU A 102 -13.09 -5.42 20.92
CA GLU A 102 -14.44 -5.82 20.50
C GLU A 102 -15.22 -4.64 19.87
N GLN A 103 -15.13 -3.45 20.44
CA GLN A 103 -15.80 -2.25 19.91
C GLN A 103 -15.31 -1.86 18.53
N TYR A 104 -14.01 -2.04 18.25
CA TYR A 104 -13.45 -1.75 16.93
C TYR A 104 -13.71 -2.85 15.89
N ALA A 105 -13.93 -4.11 16.31
CA ALA A 105 -14.30 -5.21 15.40
C ALA A 105 -15.70 -5.01 14.79
N GLU A 106 -16.63 -4.38 15.54
CA GLU A 106 -17.97 -4.04 15.04
C GLU A 106 -17.99 -2.76 14.17
N GLY A 107 -16.89 -2.02 14.11
CA GLY A 107 -16.78 -0.73 13.42
C GLY A 107 -17.26 0.44 14.28
N SER A 108 -16.50 1.54 14.24
CA SER A 108 -16.84 2.74 15.01
C SER A 108 -17.95 3.54 14.32
N LYS A 109 -18.99 3.89 15.09
CA LYS A 109 -20.03 4.85 14.68
C LYS A 109 -19.68 6.29 15.10
N ASP A 110 -18.64 6.46 15.92
CA ASP A 110 -18.28 7.74 16.48
C ASP A 110 -17.58 8.62 15.44
N VAL A 111 -18.03 9.86 15.38
CA VAL A 111 -17.39 10.89 14.57
C VAL A 111 -16.31 11.57 15.39
N VAL A 112 -15.07 11.51 14.90
CA VAL A 112 -13.93 12.20 15.53
C VAL A 112 -13.75 13.57 14.88
N ARG A 113 -13.52 14.59 15.70
CA ARG A 113 -13.32 15.98 15.24
C ARG A 113 -11.99 16.53 15.73
N SER A 114 -11.18 17.05 14.80
CA SER A 114 -9.98 17.81 15.14
C SER A 114 -10.33 19.28 15.46
N LYS A 115 -9.37 19.99 16.06
CA LYS A 115 -9.49 21.44 16.32
C LYS A 115 -8.53 22.20 15.43
N ILE A 116 -8.93 23.42 15.08
CA ILE A 116 -8.05 24.44 14.49
C ILE A 116 -7.69 25.43 15.58
N GLU A 117 -6.42 25.72 15.71
CA GLU A 117 -5.92 26.73 16.63
C GLU A 117 -5.94 28.11 15.94
N PRO A 118 -6.45 29.14 16.63
CA PRO A 118 -6.41 30.49 16.10
C PRO A 118 -4.96 31.01 16.07
N PRO A 119 -4.65 32.01 15.23
CA PRO A 119 -3.35 32.65 15.26
C PRO A 119 -3.12 33.34 16.60
N THR A 120 -1.88 33.24 17.11
CA THR A 120 -1.48 33.94 18.34
C THR A 120 -1.27 35.44 18.11
N ASP A 121 -1.01 35.85 16.87
CA ASP A 121 -1.00 37.25 16.46
C ASP A 121 -2.43 37.69 16.10
N VAL A 122 -2.99 38.55 16.94
CA VAL A 122 -4.39 39.02 16.80
C VAL A 122 -4.62 39.73 15.47
N SER A 123 -3.59 40.36 14.88
CA SER A 123 -3.71 40.98 13.54
C SER A 123 -3.95 39.98 12.41
N MET A 124 -3.66 38.71 12.63
CA MET A 124 -3.84 37.62 11.67
C MET A 124 -5.24 36.97 11.73
N VAL A 125 -6.03 37.20 12.79
CA VAL A 125 -7.32 36.54 13.00
C VAL A 125 -8.28 36.78 11.84
N ASN A 126 -8.36 38.01 11.36
CA ASN A 126 -9.24 38.42 10.25
C ASN A 126 -8.44 38.73 8.96
N ALA A 127 -7.22 38.23 8.83
CA ALA A 127 -6.41 38.47 7.66
C ALA A 127 -7.00 37.80 6.40
N PRO A 128 -6.90 38.41 5.20
CA PRO A 128 -7.49 37.90 3.95
C PRO A 128 -7.12 36.46 3.61
N TYR A 129 -5.91 36.01 3.98
CA TYR A 129 -5.51 34.61 3.72
C TYR A 129 -6.40 33.57 4.42
N ARG A 130 -7.08 33.93 5.49
CA ARG A 130 -7.99 33.06 6.25
C ARG A 130 -9.42 33.03 5.66
N ASP A 131 -9.77 34.00 4.85
CA ASP A 131 -11.09 34.02 4.20
C ASP A 131 -11.13 33.05 3.01
N LYS A 132 -11.79 31.90 3.23
CA LYS A 132 -11.91 30.85 2.20
C LYS A 132 -12.72 31.26 0.97
N ASN A 133 -13.47 32.34 1.02
CA ASN A 133 -14.18 32.86 -0.13
C ASN A 133 -13.28 33.66 -1.10
N GLN A 134 -12.06 34.03 -0.65
CA GLN A 134 -11.07 34.64 -1.53
C GLN A 134 -10.41 33.59 -2.40
N PRO A 135 -10.04 33.95 -3.65
CA PRO A 135 -9.30 33.06 -4.54
C PRO A 135 -8.01 32.55 -3.89
N LEU A 136 -7.72 31.25 -4.07
CA LEU A 136 -6.60 30.57 -3.42
C LEU A 136 -5.26 31.32 -3.59
N GLU A 137 -4.93 31.75 -4.81
CA GLU A 137 -3.67 32.41 -5.08
C GLU A 137 -3.56 33.80 -4.42
N GLN A 138 -4.68 34.50 -4.26
CA GLN A 138 -4.69 35.77 -3.50
C GLN A 138 -4.42 35.52 -2.02
N ARG A 139 -4.95 34.45 -1.48
CA ARG A 139 -4.71 34.00 -0.09
C ARG A 139 -3.25 33.60 0.11
N VAL A 140 -2.67 32.87 -0.85
CA VAL A 140 -1.26 32.47 -0.85
C VAL A 140 -0.36 33.70 -0.82
N GLU A 141 -0.59 34.67 -1.69
CA GLU A 141 0.22 35.89 -1.77
C GLU A 141 0.03 36.81 -0.54
N ASP A 142 -1.17 36.89 0.01
CA ASP A 142 -1.41 37.66 1.25
C ASP A 142 -0.62 37.08 2.43
N LEU A 143 -0.66 35.75 2.60
CA LEU A 143 0.11 35.10 3.66
C LEU A 143 1.62 35.22 3.42
N PHE A 144 2.08 34.94 2.20
CA PHE A 144 3.50 35.04 1.83
C PHE A 144 4.13 36.39 2.21
N LYS A 145 3.40 37.50 2.00
CA LYS A 145 3.85 38.86 2.35
C LYS A 145 3.90 39.13 3.85
N ARG A 146 3.17 38.34 4.66
CA ARG A 146 3.08 38.51 6.13
C ARG A 146 4.12 37.71 6.90
N LEU A 147 4.75 36.72 6.22
CA LEU A 147 5.76 35.84 6.83
C LEU A 147 7.10 36.54 6.94
N THR A 148 7.78 36.33 8.08
CA THR A 148 9.22 36.62 8.19
C THR A 148 10.02 35.63 7.34
N ASP A 149 11.28 35.90 7.06
CA ASP A 149 12.10 34.98 6.27
C ASP A 149 12.37 33.66 7.03
N GLU A 150 12.48 33.69 8.36
CA GLU A 150 12.60 32.48 9.18
C GLU A 150 11.31 31.64 9.16
N GLU A 151 10.14 32.30 9.19
CA GLU A 151 8.86 31.58 9.06
C GLU A 151 8.71 30.98 7.67
N LYS A 152 9.16 31.66 6.61
CA LYS A 152 9.22 31.11 5.26
C LYS A 152 10.12 29.88 5.22
N ALA A 153 11.30 29.94 5.86
CA ALA A 153 12.22 28.81 5.96
C ALA A 153 11.61 27.63 6.71
N SER A 154 10.91 27.88 7.82
CA SER A 154 10.27 26.83 8.62
C SER A 154 9.17 26.07 7.86
N LEU A 155 8.60 26.66 6.81
CA LEU A 155 7.64 25.97 5.95
C LEU A 155 8.29 24.96 4.97
N LEU A 156 9.63 24.92 4.86
CA LEU A 156 10.34 24.01 3.96
C LEU A 156 10.62 22.65 4.60
N HIS A 157 10.23 22.44 5.86
CA HIS A 157 10.50 21.20 6.57
C HIS A 157 9.40 20.84 7.57
N GLY A 158 9.35 19.55 7.94
CA GLY A 158 8.46 19.07 8.98
C GLY A 158 8.76 19.63 10.36
N CYS A 159 7.77 19.59 11.26
CA CYS A 159 7.91 20.00 12.65
C CYS A 159 8.15 18.82 13.61
N SER A 160 8.00 17.59 13.14
CA SER A 160 8.40 16.34 13.79
C SER A 160 8.57 15.21 12.75
N GLY A 161 8.77 13.97 13.22
CA GLY A 161 8.98 12.81 12.35
C GLY A 161 7.91 12.58 11.30
N TYR A 162 6.64 12.89 11.60
CA TYR A 162 5.49 12.73 10.71
C TYR A 162 4.52 13.92 10.76
N GLU A 163 4.93 15.06 11.32
CA GLU A 163 4.05 16.22 11.44
C GLU A 163 4.61 17.41 10.65
N TYR A 164 3.70 18.15 10.04
CA TYR A 164 3.99 19.38 9.31
C TYR A 164 3.15 20.55 9.82
N GLY A 165 3.67 21.76 9.70
CA GLY A 165 3.03 22.98 10.15
C GLY A 165 3.52 23.43 11.54
N ASP A 166 2.60 23.87 12.43
CA ASP A 166 2.90 24.37 13.79
C ASP A 166 3.62 25.73 13.79
N VAL A 167 3.00 26.70 13.09
CA VAL A 167 3.40 28.11 13.13
C VAL A 167 2.28 28.92 13.80
N PRO A 168 2.28 29.02 15.14
CA PRO A 168 1.15 29.58 15.91
C PRO A 168 0.84 31.03 15.58
N ARG A 169 1.86 31.85 15.25
CA ARG A 169 1.65 33.27 14.94
C ARG A 169 0.64 33.48 13.80
N ILE A 170 0.70 32.63 12.77
CA ILE A 170 -0.19 32.68 11.61
C ILE A 170 -1.35 31.69 11.70
N GLY A 171 -1.49 30.97 12.80
CA GLY A 171 -2.54 29.98 13.00
C GLY A 171 -2.42 28.77 12.06
N LEU A 172 -1.21 28.39 11.64
CA LEU A 172 -0.97 27.13 10.96
C LEU A 172 -0.94 26.01 12.00
N THR A 173 -2.05 25.29 12.10
CA THR A 173 -2.18 24.14 12.99
C THR A 173 -1.38 22.96 12.44
N LYS A 174 -0.62 22.30 13.30
CA LYS A 174 0.12 21.11 12.91
C LYS A 174 -0.81 19.95 12.56
N PHE A 175 -0.40 19.11 11.63
CA PHE A 175 -1.12 17.92 11.19
C PHE A 175 -0.20 16.77 10.83
N ILE A 176 -0.75 15.57 10.82
CA ILE A 176 -0.02 14.34 10.54
C ILE A 176 0.03 14.12 9.02
N MET A 177 1.19 13.66 8.53
CA MET A 177 1.42 13.07 7.22
C MET A 177 1.44 11.56 7.42
N SER A 178 0.33 10.87 7.12
CA SER A 178 0.19 9.45 7.47
C SER A 178 0.68 8.54 6.35
N ASP A 179 1.47 7.54 6.72
CA ASP A 179 1.78 6.41 5.84
C ASP A 179 0.58 5.50 5.59
N ALA A 180 0.80 4.55 4.69
CA ALA A 180 -0.03 3.41 4.33
C ALA A 180 -1.25 3.73 3.47
N GLN A 181 -1.05 3.70 2.16
CA GLN A 181 -2.15 3.76 1.18
C GLN A 181 -3.14 2.58 1.29
N LEU A 182 -2.75 1.49 1.97
CA LEU A 182 -3.58 0.30 2.19
C LEU A 182 -4.45 0.40 3.44
N GLY A 183 -4.33 1.49 4.20
CA GLY A 183 -5.05 1.76 5.43
C GLY A 183 -4.29 2.75 6.29
N VAL A 184 -4.95 3.75 6.86
CA VAL A 184 -4.28 4.85 7.57
C VAL A 184 -3.43 4.31 8.71
N ARG A 185 -2.14 4.63 8.70
CA ARG A 185 -1.20 4.19 9.73
C ARG A 185 -1.37 5.01 11.00
N LEU A 186 -1.74 4.33 12.07
CA LEU A 186 -2.05 4.97 13.34
C LEU A 186 -1.04 4.56 14.41
N GLY A 187 -0.76 5.50 15.32
CA GLY A 187 -0.01 5.22 16.53
C GLY A 187 -0.88 4.60 17.64
N GLY A 188 -0.25 3.94 18.61
CA GLY A 188 -0.94 3.36 19.78
C GLY A 188 -1.84 2.18 19.41
N ASP A 189 -3.00 2.09 20.07
CA ASP A 189 -3.98 1.02 19.92
C ASP A 189 -5.05 1.29 18.87
N ASN A 190 -4.96 2.40 18.16
CA ASN A 190 -5.92 2.74 17.12
C ASN A 190 -5.87 1.73 15.96
N ARG A 191 -7.05 1.47 15.37
CA ARG A 191 -7.24 0.54 14.26
C ARG A 191 -7.90 1.26 13.10
N SER A 192 -7.43 0.98 11.89
CA SER A 192 -7.99 1.49 10.65
C SER A 192 -8.46 0.36 9.76
N THR A 193 -9.35 0.65 8.82
CA THR A 193 -9.68 -0.28 7.74
C THR A 193 -8.42 -0.59 6.93
N TYR A 194 -8.16 -1.88 6.68
CA TYR A 194 -7.01 -2.32 5.90
C TYR A 194 -7.46 -2.99 4.61
N PHE A 195 -7.15 -2.33 3.52
CA PHE A 195 -7.51 -2.75 2.17
C PHE A 195 -6.55 -3.82 1.63
N PRO A 196 -6.96 -4.56 0.58
CA PRO A 196 -6.05 -5.34 -0.23
C PRO A 196 -4.89 -4.52 -0.77
N CYS A 197 -3.78 -5.17 -1.08
CA CYS A 197 -2.56 -4.52 -1.57
C CYS A 197 -2.77 -3.79 -2.91
N GLY A 198 -1.79 -2.97 -3.33
CA GLY A 198 -1.87 -2.19 -4.57
C GLY A 198 -2.10 -3.05 -5.80
N THR A 199 -1.37 -4.17 -5.91
CA THR A 199 -1.55 -5.15 -7.00
C THR A 199 -2.98 -5.72 -7.00
N ALA A 200 -3.54 -6.03 -5.83
CA ALA A 200 -4.92 -6.48 -5.68
C ALA A 200 -5.93 -5.39 -6.09
N MET A 201 -5.69 -4.13 -5.66
CA MET A 201 -6.53 -3.00 -6.08
C MET A 201 -6.54 -2.84 -7.62
N ALA A 202 -5.36 -2.95 -8.25
CA ALA A 202 -5.24 -2.89 -9.70
C ALA A 202 -5.94 -4.08 -10.38
N SER A 203 -5.90 -5.28 -9.77
CA SER A 203 -6.59 -6.48 -10.28
C SER A 203 -8.10 -6.31 -10.37
N THR A 204 -8.68 -5.37 -9.64
CA THR A 204 -10.12 -5.06 -9.77
C THR A 204 -10.46 -4.44 -11.12
N TRP A 205 -9.54 -3.70 -11.75
CA TRP A 205 -9.76 -2.89 -12.95
C TRP A 205 -11.00 -2.00 -12.83
N ASN A 206 -11.34 -1.59 -11.61
CA ASN A 206 -12.58 -0.89 -11.27
C ASN A 206 -12.29 0.47 -10.63
N GLN A 207 -12.23 1.51 -11.47
CA GLN A 207 -11.94 2.88 -11.04
C GLN A 207 -12.98 3.41 -10.03
N ASP A 208 -14.26 3.03 -10.16
CA ASP A 208 -15.31 3.49 -9.25
C ASP A 208 -15.19 2.85 -7.86
N LEU A 209 -14.72 1.60 -7.78
CA LEU A 209 -14.42 0.96 -6.50
C LEU A 209 -13.20 1.62 -5.84
N ILE A 210 -12.18 1.97 -6.62
CA ILE A 210 -10.99 2.66 -6.09
C ILE A 210 -11.32 4.08 -5.61
N LYS A 211 -12.29 4.78 -6.20
CA LYS A 211 -12.82 6.03 -5.63
C LYS A 211 -13.37 5.81 -4.23
N LYS A 212 -14.17 4.75 -4.02
CA LYS A 212 -14.70 4.42 -2.67
C LYS A 212 -13.57 4.14 -1.67
N VAL A 213 -12.49 3.47 -2.10
CA VAL A 213 -11.29 3.30 -1.25
C VAL A 213 -10.72 4.66 -0.85
N GLY A 214 -10.56 5.59 -1.80
CA GLY A 214 -10.08 6.94 -1.52
C GLY A 214 -10.98 7.72 -0.55
N GLU A 215 -12.31 7.59 -0.68
CA GLU A 215 -13.28 8.21 0.23
C GLU A 215 -13.13 7.68 1.67
N VAL A 216 -12.96 6.36 1.84
CA VAL A 216 -12.73 5.73 3.15
C VAL A 216 -11.40 6.21 3.74
N ILE A 217 -10.32 6.16 2.98
CA ILE A 217 -8.99 6.64 3.42
C ILE A 217 -9.09 8.10 3.88
N ALA A 218 -9.75 8.96 3.12
CA ALA A 218 -9.93 10.36 3.50
C ALA A 218 -10.73 10.53 4.81
N SER A 219 -11.80 9.74 5.01
CA SER A 219 -12.57 9.74 6.26
C SER A 219 -11.69 9.35 7.45
N GLU A 220 -10.91 8.28 7.31
CA GLU A 220 -10.04 7.80 8.37
C GLU A 220 -8.85 8.72 8.64
N CYS A 221 -8.28 9.34 7.62
CA CYS A 221 -7.28 10.40 7.77
C CYS A 221 -7.83 11.55 8.61
N LYS A 222 -9.03 12.03 8.29
CA LYS A 222 -9.66 13.12 9.04
C LYS A 222 -9.90 12.76 10.51
N ALA A 223 -10.30 11.53 10.79
CA ALA A 223 -10.51 11.05 12.15
C ALA A 223 -9.23 11.01 13.00
N THR A 224 -8.06 11.04 12.36
CA THR A 224 -6.75 10.93 13.02
C THR A 224 -5.90 12.19 12.96
N ASN A 225 -6.52 13.32 12.57
CA ASN A 225 -5.82 14.59 12.31
C ASN A 225 -4.73 14.46 11.22
N SER A 226 -4.85 13.47 10.35
CA SER A 226 -4.01 13.34 9.17
C SER A 226 -4.63 14.14 8.04
N ARG A 227 -3.85 15.06 7.46
CA ARG A 227 -4.29 15.90 6.33
C ARG A 227 -3.68 15.47 5.01
N ILE A 228 -2.85 14.45 5.05
CA ILE A 228 -2.19 13.87 3.88
C ILE A 228 -1.99 12.36 4.10
N ILE A 229 -2.25 11.59 3.06
CA ILE A 229 -1.84 10.20 2.95
C ILE A 229 -0.61 10.09 2.02
N LEU A 230 0.45 9.42 2.48
CA LEU A 230 1.69 9.23 1.74
C LEU A 230 1.54 8.08 0.74
N GLY A 231 0.81 8.36 -0.30
CA GLY A 231 0.43 7.47 -1.40
C GLY A 231 -0.50 8.17 -2.39
N PRO A 232 -0.88 7.48 -3.47
CA PRO A 232 -0.56 6.11 -3.84
C PRO A 232 0.86 5.96 -4.42
N ALA A 233 1.39 4.72 -4.38
CA ALA A 233 2.66 4.37 -5.00
C ALA A 233 2.40 3.83 -6.41
N VAL A 234 3.08 4.39 -7.42
CA VAL A 234 2.84 4.11 -8.85
C VAL A 234 4.10 3.71 -9.61
N ASN A 235 5.17 3.34 -8.90
CA ASN A 235 6.29 2.69 -9.55
C ASN A 235 5.81 1.40 -10.22
N LEU A 236 6.55 0.91 -11.19
CA LEU A 236 6.09 -0.23 -11.98
C LEU A 236 6.72 -1.55 -11.53
N MET A 237 5.99 -2.62 -11.73
CA MET A 237 6.50 -3.97 -11.60
C MET A 237 7.41 -4.29 -12.80
N ARG A 238 8.59 -3.65 -12.84
CA ARG A 238 9.65 -3.87 -13.83
C ARG A 238 10.26 -5.26 -13.69
N THR A 239 10.33 -5.72 -12.45
CA THR A 239 10.78 -7.07 -12.06
C THR A 239 9.72 -7.73 -11.19
N PRO A 240 9.48 -9.05 -11.33
CA PRO A 240 8.60 -9.77 -10.41
C PRO A 240 9.21 -9.94 -9.02
N LEU A 241 10.51 -9.62 -8.85
CA LEU A 241 11.23 -9.76 -7.58
C LEU A 241 11.14 -8.53 -6.68
N GLY A 242 10.68 -7.38 -7.18
CA GLY A 242 10.63 -6.13 -6.42
C GLY A 242 9.87 -6.27 -5.10
N GLY A 243 10.54 -5.93 -3.99
CA GLY A 243 9.99 -6.11 -2.63
C GLY A 243 8.75 -5.29 -2.36
N ARG A 244 8.58 -4.12 -3.01
CA ARG A 244 7.39 -3.26 -2.91
C ARG A 244 6.43 -3.42 -4.09
N SER A 245 6.62 -4.42 -4.96
CA SER A 245 5.70 -4.69 -6.08
C SER A 245 4.25 -4.86 -5.62
N PHE A 246 4.03 -5.43 -4.44
CA PHE A 246 2.68 -5.56 -3.85
C PHE A 246 2.00 -4.20 -3.58
N GLU A 247 2.78 -3.13 -3.33
CA GLU A 247 2.28 -1.78 -3.08
C GLU A 247 1.89 -1.06 -4.38
N TYR A 248 2.47 -1.46 -5.53
CA TYR A 248 2.29 -0.82 -6.82
C TYR A 248 1.08 -1.38 -7.59
N PHE A 249 0.68 -0.68 -8.67
CA PHE A 249 -0.49 -1.03 -9.46
C PHE A 249 -0.18 -1.88 -10.72
N GLY A 250 0.92 -2.64 -10.69
CA GLY A 250 1.27 -3.56 -11.75
C GLY A 250 2.35 -3.07 -12.70
N GLU A 251 2.38 -3.68 -13.91
CA GLU A 251 3.45 -3.45 -14.90
C GLU A 251 3.10 -2.39 -15.96
N ASP A 252 1.82 -2.05 -16.08
CA ASP A 252 1.36 -1.16 -17.14
C ASP A 252 1.17 0.28 -16.64
N PRO A 253 1.86 1.27 -17.27
CA PRO A 253 1.81 2.66 -16.82
C PRO A 253 0.42 3.32 -16.98
N PHE A 254 -0.38 2.89 -17.97
CA PHE A 254 -1.71 3.44 -18.16
C PHE A 254 -2.66 2.96 -17.07
N LEU A 255 -2.69 1.65 -16.80
CA LEU A 255 -3.50 1.07 -15.72
C LEU A 255 -3.13 1.71 -14.38
N ALA A 256 -1.82 1.75 -14.06
CA ALA A 256 -1.32 2.33 -12.81
C ALA A 256 -1.73 3.80 -12.66
N GLY A 257 -1.58 4.60 -13.70
CA GLY A 257 -1.96 6.02 -13.70
C GLY A 257 -3.46 6.23 -13.52
N LYS A 258 -4.32 5.45 -14.18
CA LYS A 258 -5.78 5.56 -14.08
C LYS A 258 -6.32 5.14 -12.70
N ILE A 259 -5.79 4.07 -12.14
CA ILE A 259 -6.12 3.63 -10.77
C ILE A 259 -5.68 4.70 -9.76
N ALA A 260 -4.45 5.22 -9.89
CA ALA A 260 -3.95 6.29 -9.04
C ALA A 260 -4.77 7.58 -9.14
N ALA A 261 -5.13 8.02 -10.35
CA ALA A 261 -5.94 9.22 -10.56
C ALA A 261 -7.31 9.09 -9.89
N SER A 262 -7.92 7.90 -9.95
CA SER A 262 -9.21 7.64 -9.30
C SER A 262 -9.11 7.73 -7.78
N PHE A 263 -8.06 7.17 -7.19
CA PHE A 263 -7.77 7.26 -5.76
C PHE A 263 -7.52 8.72 -5.33
N ILE A 264 -6.62 9.43 -6.02
CA ILE A 264 -6.23 10.81 -5.71
C ILE A 264 -7.42 11.74 -5.75
N ASN A 265 -8.23 11.68 -6.81
CA ASN A 265 -9.43 12.49 -6.95
C ASN A 265 -10.39 12.31 -5.77
N ALA A 266 -10.62 11.07 -5.34
CA ALA A 266 -11.52 10.78 -4.24
C ALA A 266 -10.98 11.29 -2.90
N VAL A 267 -9.69 11.09 -2.62
CA VAL A 267 -9.07 11.57 -1.39
C VAL A 267 -9.09 13.10 -1.33
N GLN A 268 -8.70 13.76 -2.42
CA GLN A 268 -8.59 15.23 -2.48
C GLN A 268 -9.96 15.93 -2.50
N ALA A 269 -10.97 15.33 -3.12
CA ALA A 269 -12.35 15.83 -3.05
C ALA A 269 -12.90 15.88 -1.61
N ASN A 270 -12.31 15.07 -0.71
CA ASN A 270 -12.64 15.06 0.71
C ASN A 270 -11.72 15.93 1.59
N GLY A 271 -10.89 16.80 0.99
CA GLY A 271 -10.05 17.76 1.70
C GLY A 271 -8.79 17.17 2.34
N VAL A 272 -8.40 15.95 1.97
CA VAL A 272 -7.14 15.30 2.36
C VAL A 272 -6.21 15.27 1.16
N SER A 273 -4.93 15.58 1.35
CA SER A 273 -3.92 15.48 0.29
C SER A 273 -3.49 14.03 0.08
N THR A 274 -3.06 13.74 -1.12
CA THR A 274 -2.25 12.57 -1.44
C THR A 274 -0.79 12.99 -1.64
N SER A 275 0.16 12.06 -1.45
CA SER A 275 1.54 12.22 -1.89
C SER A 275 1.88 11.09 -2.85
N LEU A 276 1.67 11.36 -4.14
CA LEU A 276 1.96 10.39 -5.20
C LEU A 276 3.45 10.04 -5.19
N LYS A 277 3.80 8.72 -5.20
CA LYS A 277 5.18 8.28 -4.96
C LYS A 277 5.61 7.08 -5.80
N HIS A 278 6.91 6.83 -5.97
CA HIS A 278 8.06 7.63 -5.61
C HIS A 278 8.68 8.19 -6.90
N TRP A 279 8.83 9.46 -7.01
CA TRP A 279 9.39 10.15 -8.18
C TRP A 279 10.91 10.15 -8.11
N LEU A 280 11.66 9.40 -8.92
CA LEU A 280 11.30 8.44 -9.96
C LEU A 280 12.22 7.22 -9.86
N PHE A 281 11.84 6.05 -10.44
CA PHE A 281 12.65 4.83 -10.55
C PHE A 281 12.93 4.08 -9.22
N ASN A 282 12.02 4.07 -8.28
CA ASN A 282 12.09 3.17 -7.12
C ASN A 282 11.37 1.84 -7.43
N ASP A 283 11.84 1.11 -8.46
CA ASP A 283 11.22 -0.12 -8.93
C ASP A 283 11.86 -1.39 -8.33
N GLN A 284 12.85 -1.21 -7.44
CA GLN A 284 13.49 -2.24 -6.62
C GLN A 284 13.86 -1.69 -5.25
N GLU A 285 14.10 -2.59 -4.29
CA GLU A 285 14.50 -2.26 -2.93
C GLU A 285 16.00 -2.45 -2.68
N TRP A 286 16.69 -3.26 -3.50
CA TRP A 286 18.15 -3.41 -3.41
C TRP A 286 18.86 -2.07 -3.58
N SER A 287 19.60 -1.68 -2.53
CA SER A 287 20.43 -0.46 -2.53
C SER A 287 19.68 0.84 -2.85
N ARG A 288 18.35 0.89 -2.68
CA ARG A 288 17.48 1.99 -3.10
C ARG A 288 17.94 3.38 -2.60
N THR A 289 18.64 3.43 -1.46
CA THR A 289 19.10 4.69 -0.83
C THR A 289 20.41 5.22 -1.38
N VAL A 290 21.07 4.51 -2.32
CA VAL A 290 22.39 4.89 -2.86
C VAL A 290 22.54 4.62 -4.36
N ILE A 291 21.69 3.76 -4.95
CA ILE A 291 21.81 3.35 -6.35
C ILE A 291 21.58 4.52 -7.31
N ASP A 292 22.34 4.54 -8.39
CA ASP A 292 22.22 5.49 -9.48
C ASP A 292 21.58 4.81 -10.69
N VAL A 293 20.37 5.23 -11.03
CA VAL A 293 19.61 4.67 -12.16
C VAL A 293 19.92 5.46 -13.42
N ASP A 294 20.38 4.75 -14.46
CA ASP A 294 20.50 5.28 -15.81
C ASP A 294 19.47 4.60 -16.73
N ALA A 295 18.56 5.39 -17.28
CA ALA A 295 17.49 4.94 -18.14
C ALA A 295 17.44 5.77 -19.43
N PRO A 296 17.11 5.20 -20.61
CA PRO A 296 16.83 5.95 -21.83
C PRO A 296 15.74 7.01 -21.60
N GLU A 297 15.82 8.15 -22.28
CA GLU A 297 14.82 9.23 -22.12
C GLU A 297 13.42 8.76 -22.56
N ARG A 298 13.36 7.92 -23.57
CA ARG A 298 12.14 7.31 -24.05
C ARG A 298 11.47 6.45 -22.97
N ALA A 299 12.23 5.58 -22.31
CA ALA A 299 11.74 4.76 -21.20
C ALA A 299 11.26 5.64 -20.04
N LEU A 300 12.02 6.66 -19.67
CA LEU A 300 11.64 7.63 -18.66
C LEU A 300 10.26 8.23 -18.96
N ARG A 301 10.03 8.72 -20.20
CA ARG A 301 8.82 9.45 -20.58
C ARG A 301 7.61 8.54 -20.84
N GLU A 302 7.80 7.44 -21.57
CA GLU A 302 6.70 6.59 -22.03
C GLU A 302 6.29 5.55 -20.97
N ILE A 303 7.20 5.17 -20.06
CA ILE A 303 6.98 4.08 -19.11
C ILE A 303 6.98 4.63 -17.67
N TYR A 304 8.11 5.04 -17.12
CA TYR A 304 8.25 5.28 -15.69
C TYR A 304 7.62 6.60 -15.19
N ALA A 305 7.65 7.65 -15.99
CA ALA A 305 6.96 8.90 -15.68
C ALA A 305 5.48 8.90 -16.10
N LYS A 306 5.06 7.99 -16.99
CA LYS A 306 3.69 7.99 -17.54
C LYS A 306 2.58 7.84 -16.49
N PRO A 307 2.66 6.97 -15.46
CA PRO A 307 1.62 6.90 -14.44
C PRO A 307 1.53 8.20 -13.63
N PHE A 308 2.66 8.88 -13.39
CA PHE A 308 2.68 10.22 -12.76
C PHE A 308 2.05 11.27 -13.66
N GLU A 309 2.35 11.25 -14.96
CA GLU A 309 1.75 12.17 -15.94
C GLU A 309 0.24 12.07 -15.94
N ILE A 310 -0.29 10.85 -16.04
CA ILE A 310 -1.74 10.61 -16.00
C ILE A 310 -2.34 11.14 -14.70
N ALA A 311 -1.73 10.81 -13.56
CA ALA A 311 -2.21 11.27 -12.26
C ALA A 311 -2.14 12.81 -12.11
N VAL A 312 -1.08 13.46 -12.61
CA VAL A 312 -0.96 14.92 -12.58
C VAL A 312 -2.02 15.58 -13.46
N ARG A 313 -2.21 15.09 -14.70
CA ARG A 313 -3.17 15.67 -15.64
C ARG A 313 -4.63 15.43 -15.22
N GLU A 314 -4.96 14.29 -14.65
CA GLU A 314 -6.34 13.91 -14.34
C GLU A 314 -6.77 14.19 -12.90
N ALA A 315 -5.83 14.29 -11.96
CA ALA A 315 -6.12 14.44 -10.54
C ALA A 315 -5.32 15.53 -9.82
N ASN A 316 -4.27 16.07 -10.44
CA ASN A 316 -3.42 17.12 -9.87
C ASN A 316 -3.08 16.87 -8.39
N PRO A 317 -2.28 15.83 -8.04
CA PRO A 317 -1.93 15.54 -6.66
C PRO A 317 -1.31 16.77 -6.00
N TRP A 318 -1.72 17.10 -4.77
CA TRP A 318 -1.22 18.30 -4.10
C TRP A 318 0.20 18.16 -3.63
N THR A 319 0.66 16.92 -3.43
CA THR A 319 2.08 16.62 -3.22
C THR A 319 2.53 15.39 -4.02
N ILE A 320 3.82 15.36 -4.36
CA ILE A 320 4.52 14.21 -4.93
C ILE A 320 5.75 13.95 -4.07
N MET A 321 6.02 12.68 -3.73
CA MET A 321 7.21 12.30 -2.96
C MET A 321 8.32 11.88 -3.91
N CYS A 322 9.53 12.47 -3.77
CA CYS A 322 10.69 12.00 -4.50
C CYS A 322 11.17 10.64 -3.99
N SER A 323 11.88 9.91 -4.83
CA SER A 323 12.51 8.64 -4.46
C SER A 323 13.84 8.85 -3.73
N TYR A 324 14.36 7.76 -3.14
CA TYR A 324 15.67 7.77 -2.47
C TYR A 324 16.86 7.78 -3.42
N ASN A 325 16.73 7.14 -4.58
CA ASN A 325 17.82 6.84 -5.50
C ASN A 325 18.33 8.09 -6.24
N LYS A 326 19.51 7.93 -6.81
CA LYS A 326 19.99 8.86 -7.83
C LYS A 326 19.41 8.50 -9.20
N VAL A 327 19.40 9.48 -10.08
CA VAL A 327 19.07 9.33 -11.50
C VAL A 327 20.13 10.06 -12.29
N ARG A 328 20.89 9.33 -13.10
CA ARG A 328 21.97 9.90 -13.94
C ARG A 328 22.92 10.79 -13.17
N GLY A 329 23.40 10.29 -12.02
CA GLY A 329 24.45 10.90 -11.18
C GLY A 329 23.98 11.87 -10.11
N LYS A 330 22.69 12.27 -10.05
CA LYS A 330 22.16 13.20 -9.05
C LYS A 330 20.97 12.57 -8.29
N TRP A 331 20.83 12.89 -7.01
CA TRP A 331 19.65 12.52 -6.24
C TRP A 331 18.35 12.98 -6.91
N ALA A 332 17.30 12.19 -6.85
CA ALA A 332 15.99 12.55 -7.42
C ALA A 332 15.48 13.90 -6.87
N SER A 333 15.78 14.20 -5.61
CA SER A 333 15.47 15.48 -4.96
C SER A 333 16.25 16.69 -5.52
N HIS A 334 17.37 16.49 -6.25
CA HIS A 334 18.33 17.54 -6.65
C HIS A 334 18.32 17.88 -8.14
N GLN A 335 17.26 17.60 -8.90
CA GLN A 335 17.29 17.60 -10.37
C GLN A 335 16.28 18.55 -11.03
N ARG A 336 16.25 19.83 -10.62
CA ARG A 336 15.34 20.81 -11.21
C ARG A 336 15.54 20.99 -12.72
N ASP A 337 16.76 20.77 -13.19
CA ASP A 337 17.19 20.98 -14.57
C ASP A 337 16.88 19.82 -15.52
N ARG A 338 16.68 18.60 -15.01
CA ARG A 338 16.55 17.40 -15.85
C ARG A 338 15.33 16.53 -15.56
N LEU A 339 15.02 16.29 -14.30
CA LEU A 339 13.97 15.40 -13.87
C LEU A 339 12.76 16.19 -13.39
N ASN A 340 12.96 17.10 -12.43
CA ASN A 340 11.87 17.80 -11.79
C ASN A 340 11.25 18.93 -12.64
N ASN A 341 11.96 19.38 -13.71
CA ASN A 341 11.39 20.24 -14.74
C ASN A 341 10.22 19.58 -15.47
N ILE A 342 10.20 18.26 -15.60
CA ILE A 342 9.08 17.52 -16.20
C ILE A 342 7.79 17.84 -15.44
N LEU A 343 7.84 17.80 -14.11
CA LEU A 343 6.67 18.13 -13.27
C LEU A 343 6.29 19.60 -13.39
N TYR A 344 7.26 20.48 -13.17
CA TYR A 344 6.99 21.92 -13.01
C TYR A 344 6.85 22.67 -14.34
N ASP A 345 7.68 22.33 -15.33
CA ASP A 345 7.75 23.08 -16.58
C ASP A 345 6.99 22.41 -17.72
N ASP A 346 7.09 21.08 -17.88
CA ASP A 346 6.38 20.39 -18.95
C ASP A 346 4.89 20.17 -18.59
N TRP A 347 4.63 19.66 -17.39
CA TRP A 347 3.25 19.35 -16.96
C TRP A 347 2.55 20.50 -16.24
N LYS A 348 3.28 21.58 -15.88
CA LYS A 348 2.75 22.75 -15.16
C LYS A 348 2.11 22.37 -13.82
N TRP A 349 2.64 21.34 -13.15
CA TRP A 349 2.16 20.90 -11.87
C TRP A 349 2.35 22.00 -10.80
N ASP A 350 1.30 22.29 -10.03
CA ASP A 350 1.25 23.38 -9.05
C ASP A 350 1.38 22.92 -7.59
N GLY A 351 1.55 21.60 -7.36
CA GLY A 351 1.79 21.02 -6.05
C GLY A 351 3.21 21.22 -5.51
N THR A 352 3.53 20.58 -4.40
CA THR A 352 4.85 20.62 -3.76
C THR A 352 5.49 19.26 -3.69
N MET A 353 6.81 19.17 -3.99
CA MET A 353 7.55 17.92 -3.84
C MET A 353 8.00 17.75 -2.40
N VAL A 354 7.67 16.61 -1.82
CA VAL A 354 8.10 16.16 -0.50
C VAL A 354 9.26 15.19 -0.67
N SER A 355 10.28 15.27 0.17
CA SER A 355 11.32 14.24 0.22
C SER A 355 10.75 12.93 0.77
N ASP A 356 11.19 11.79 0.27
CA ASP A 356 11.07 10.56 1.05
C ASP A 356 11.87 10.70 2.36
N TRP A 357 11.58 9.88 3.36
CA TRP A 357 12.11 10.05 4.73
C TRP A 357 13.64 9.93 4.77
N GLY A 358 14.31 11.09 4.74
CA GLY A 358 15.77 11.21 4.68
C GLY A 358 16.36 11.42 3.27
N ALA A 359 15.55 11.57 2.23
CA ALA A 359 16.00 11.81 0.86
C ALA A 359 16.29 13.30 0.53
N TRP A 360 16.41 14.15 1.53
CA TRP A 360 16.66 15.59 1.36
C TRP A 360 18.09 15.91 0.89
N HIS A 361 19.09 15.30 1.52
CA HIS A 361 20.54 15.37 1.23
C HIS A 361 21.20 16.75 1.24
N GLY A 362 20.50 17.83 1.65
CA GLY A 362 21.06 19.16 1.81
C GLY A 362 20.15 20.29 1.39
N ASP A 363 20.11 21.39 2.18
CA ASP A 363 19.12 22.44 2.03
C ASP A 363 19.25 23.17 0.66
N ALA A 364 20.50 23.55 0.27
CA ALA A 364 20.69 24.27 -0.96
C ALA A 364 20.40 23.44 -2.22
N ASP A 365 20.90 22.20 -2.23
CA ASP A 365 20.75 21.33 -3.40
C ASP A 365 19.31 20.86 -3.57
N ALA A 366 18.60 20.56 -2.48
CA ALA A 366 17.21 20.12 -2.53
C ALA A 366 16.28 21.26 -3.00
N VAL A 367 16.38 22.46 -2.42
CA VAL A 367 15.56 23.61 -2.82
C VAL A 367 15.83 24.02 -4.26
N ASN A 368 17.10 24.16 -4.64
CA ASN A 368 17.48 24.44 -6.02
C ASN A 368 17.12 23.30 -6.97
N GLY A 369 17.05 22.07 -6.45
CA GLY A 369 16.68 20.86 -7.17
C GLY A 369 15.18 20.66 -7.38
N GLY A 370 14.34 21.48 -6.73
CA GLY A 370 12.89 21.42 -6.87
C GLY A 370 12.20 20.50 -5.86
N CYS A 371 12.90 19.99 -4.84
CA CYS A 371 12.30 19.35 -3.68
C CYS A 371 12.08 20.43 -2.62
N TYR A 372 10.84 20.63 -2.19
CA TYR A 372 10.47 21.85 -1.47
C TYR A 372 9.96 21.61 -0.05
N LEU A 373 9.86 20.34 0.37
CA LEU A 373 9.44 19.97 1.73
C LEU A 373 10.24 18.77 2.23
N GLU A 374 11.09 19.01 3.23
CA GLU A 374 11.89 17.97 3.87
C GLU A 374 11.07 17.14 4.86
N MET A 375 11.18 15.81 4.74
CA MET A 375 10.70 14.85 5.74
C MET A 375 11.74 13.72 5.94
N PRO A 376 11.92 13.17 7.18
CA PRO A 376 11.43 13.74 8.43
C PRO A 376 12.27 14.95 8.84
N SER A 377 11.69 15.81 9.64
CA SER A 377 12.45 16.91 10.24
C SER A 377 11.87 17.22 11.63
N GLY A 378 12.29 18.32 12.24
CA GLY A 378 11.78 18.80 13.51
C GLY A 378 11.87 20.34 13.59
N LYS A 379 11.19 20.96 14.52
CA LYS A 379 11.34 22.40 14.77
C LYS A 379 12.80 22.71 15.05
N ASN A 380 13.41 23.53 14.24
CA ASN A 380 14.83 23.84 14.33
C ASN A 380 15.12 25.27 13.87
N ALA A 381 15.10 26.22 14.81
CA ALA A 381 15.35 27.61 14.54
C ALA A 381 16.75 27.90 13.97
N ASP A 382 17.73 27.04 14.23
CA ASP A 382 19.06 27.19 13.65
C ASP A 382 19.08 26.75 12.18
N LYS A 383 18.28 25.73 11.81
CA LYS A 383 18.06 25.35 10.43
C LYS A 383 17.35 26.46 9.67
N ASP A 384 16.30 27.07 10.25
CA ASP A 384 15.58 28.18 9.64
C ASP A 384 16.52 29.34 9.31
N LYS A 385 17.35 29.76 10.30
CA LYS A 385 18.37 30.79 10.11
C LYS A 385 19.43 30.41 9.07
N ASN A 386 19.82 29.11 9.04
CA ASN A 386 20.76 28.63 8.04
C ASN A 386 20.19 28.70 6.63
N ILE A 387 18.95 28.29 6.42
CA ILE A 387 18.27 28.43 5.12
C ILE A 387 18.21 29.89 4.70
N VAL A 388 17.80 30.81 5.57
CA VAL A 388 17.79 32.26 5.31
C VAL A 388 19.18 32.76 4.95
N LYS A 389 20.21 32.34 5.68
CA LYS A 389 21.61 32.65 5.37
C LYS A 389 22.00 32.17 3.96
N LEU A 390 21.70 30.93 3.61
CA LEU A 390 21.99 30.35 2.28
C LEU A 390 21.29 31.13 1.15
N VAL A 391 20.06 31.57 1.38
CA VAL A 391 19.35 32.47 0.42
C VAL A 391 20.04 33.81 0.28
N ASN A 392 20.46 34.45 1.40
CA ASN A 392 21.11 35.73 1.37
C ASN A 392 22.53 35.68 0.77
N GLU A 393 23.22 34.53 0.89
CA GLU A 393 24.50 34.25 0.23
C GLU A 393 24.35 33.85 -1.25
N GLY A 394 23.13 33.70 -1.78
CA GLY A 394 22.88 33.30 -3.15
C GLY A 394 23.17 31.80 -3.41
N LYS A 395 23.37 30.99 -2.37
CA LYS A 395 23.55 29.52 -2.48
C LYS A 395 22.22 28.82 -2.74
N ILE A 396 21.13 29.35 -2.16
CA ILE A 396 19.75 29.00 -2.56
C ILE A 396 19.28 30.17 -3.45
N ASP A 397 18.84 29.86 -4.66
CA ASP A 397 18.20 30.85 -5.52
C ASP A 397 16.91 31.34 -4.86
N ARG A 398 16.85 32.67 -4.66
CA ARG A 398 15.67 33.29 -4.04
C ARG A 398 14.37 32.96 -4.75
N LYS A 399 14.39 32.79 -6.06
CA LYS A 399 13.24 32.45 -6.87
C LYS A 399 12.70 31.07 -6.47
N PHE A 400 13.58 30.07 -6.32
CA PHE A 400 13.18 28.71 -5.93
C PHE A 400 12.75 28.66 -4.46
N PHE A 401 13.44 29.40 -3.58
CA PHE A 401 13.00 29.54 -2.18
C PHE A 401 11.57 30.10 -2.08
N GLU A 402 11.30 31.20 -2.77
CA GLU A 402 9.98 31.82 -2.76
C GLU A 402 8.91 30.97 -3.44
N ASP A 403 9.23 30.25 -4.53
CA ASP A 403 8.32 29.27 -5.14
C ASP A 403 8.00 28.14 -4.17
N ALA A 404 9.01 27.59 -3.49
CA ALA A 404 8.83 26.55 -2.47
C ALA A 404 7.87 27.00 -1.36
N VAL A 405 8.07 28.20 -0.84
CA VAL A 405 7.19 28.76 0.21
C VAL A 405 5.75 28.91 -0.27
N ARG A 406 5.54 29.48 -1.48
CA ARG A 406 4.19 29.61 -2.04
C ARG A 406 3.50 28.28 -2.24
N ARG A 407 4.21 27.26 -2.73
CA ARG A 407 3.67 25.90 -2.90
C ARG A 407 3.31 25.26 -1.58
N ASN A 408 4.12 25.42 -0.56
CA ASN A 408 3.85 24.88 0.79
C ASN A 408 2.69 25.61 1.47
N ILE A 409 2.55 26.93 1.28
CA ILE A 409 1.36 27.69 1.71
C ILE A 409 0.11 27.18 0.98
N ARG A 410 0.16 27.04 -0.35
CA ARG A 410 -0.94 26.51 -1.16
C ARG A 410 -1.36 25.13 -0.70
N PHE A 411 -0.40 24.22 -0.46
CA PHE A 411 -0.65 22.90 0.09
C PHE A 411 -1.37 22.99 1.44
N ALA A 412 -0.84 23.75 2.41
CA ALA A 412 -1.44 23.89 3.73
C ALA A 412 -2.88 24.50 3.68
N MET A 413 -3.14 25.40 2.72
CA MET A 413 -4.47 25.97 2.49
C MET A 413 -5.44 24.94 1.87
N ARG A 414 -4.98 24.15 0.90
CA ARG A 414 -5.80 23.10 0.26
C ARG A 414 -6.26 22.06 1.27
N VAL A 415 -5.40 21.67 2.20
CA VAL A 415 -5.76 20.73 3.27
C VAL A 415 -6.50 21.40 4.45
N GLY A 416 -6.84 22.69 4.36
CA GLY A 416 -7.61 23.41 5.37
C GLY A 416 -6.89 23.63 6.69
N ALA A 417 -5.55 23.59 6.75
CA ALA A 417 -4.78 23.63 8.00
C ALA A 417 -4.87 24.95 8.78
N PHE A 418 -5.41 26.01 8.18
CA PHE A 418 -5.61 27.29 8.83
C PHE A 418 -7.02 27.50 9.36
N THR A 419 -8.03 26.87 8.78
CA THR A 419 -9.43 27.30 8.97
C THR A 419 -10.43 26.17 9.12
N GLU A 420 -10.09 24.93 8.75
CA GLU A 420 -11.08 23.84 8.65
C GLU A 420 -10.76 22.73 9.63
N PRO A 421 -11.61 22.52 10.65
CA PRO A 421 -11.52 21.32 11.47
C PRO A 421 -11.80 20.08 10.59
N LEU A 422 -11.16 18.97 10.93
CA LEU A 422 -11.42 17.69 10.27
C LEU A 422 -12.52 16.94 11.01
N GLU A 423 -13.36 16.26 10.25
CA GLU A 423 -14.39 15.38 10.78
C GLU A 423 -14.38 14.08 9.99
N GLY A 424 -14.20 12.93 10.65
CA GLY A 424 -14.14 11.62 10.03
C GLY A 424 -14.47 10.49 10.99
N ARG A 425 -14.52 9.27 10.47
CA ARG A 425 -14.76 8.05 11.24
C ARG A 425 -13.68 7.04 10.97
N LEU A 426 -13.35 6.24 11.99
CA LEU A 426 -12.40 5.13 11.89
C LEU A 426 -13.15 3.81 11.76
N ASN A 427 -12.72 2.98 10.84
CA ASN A 427 -13.14 1.60 10.70
C ASN A 427 -14.66 1.39 10.80
N ALA A 428 -15.44 2.27 10.18
CA ALA A 428 -16.89 2.15 10.16
C ALA A 428 -17.32 0.89 9.38
N PRO A 429 -18.50 0.31 9.67
CA PRO A 429 -18.99 -0.89 8.99
C PRO A 429 -19.00 -0.76 7.46
N GLU A 430 -19.36 0.41 6.95
CA GLU A 430 -19.31 0.72 5.51
C GLU A 430 -17.89 0.79 4.96
N HIS A 431 -16.89 1.19 5.76
CA HIS A 431 -15.47 1.14 5.39
C HIS A 431 -15.01 -0.31 5.21
N GLN A 432 -15.38 -1.18 6.14
CA GLN A 432 -15.07 -2.61 6.09
C GLN A 432 -15.72 -3.27 4.86
N GLU A 433 -16.96 -2.89 4.51
CA GLU A 433 -17.63 -3.42 3.31
C GLU A 433 -16.91 -3.02 2.03
N VAL A 434 -16.39 -1.79 1.94
CA VAL A 434 -15.56 -1.38 0.78
C VAL A 434 -14.29 -2.23 0.70
N ALA A 435 -13.60 -2.48 1.83
CA ALA A 435 -12.41 -3.34 1.85
C ALA A 435 -12.75 -4.78 1.40
N ARG A 436 -13.87 -5.32 1.87
CA ARG A 436 -14.38 -6.64 1.47
C ARG A 436 -14.73 -6.70 -0.02
N GLN A 437 -15.34 -5.64 -0.55
CA GLN A 437 -15.67 -5.57 -1.97
C GLN A 437 -14.39 -5.56 -2.83
N VAL A 438 -13.36 -4.82 -2.43
CA VAL A 438 -12.06 -4.86 -3.11
C VAL A 438 -11.46 -6.27 -3.07
N ALA A 439 -11.49 -6.93 -1.91
CA ALA A 439 -10.99 -8.30 -1.77
C ALA A 439 -11.72 -9.29 -2.71
N ARG A 440 -13.05 -9.19 -2.81
CA ARG A 440 -13.87 -10.02 -3.71
C ARG A 440 -13.53 -9.80 -5.18
N GLU A 441 -13.42 -8.53 -5.61
CA GLU A 441 -13.19 -8.17 -7.01
C GLU A 441 -11.73 -8.35 -7.45
N ALA A 442 -10.80 -8.42 -6.51
CA ALA A 442 -9.38 -8.61 -6.79
C ALA A 442 -9.00 -10.07 -7.07
N VAL A 443 -9.80 -11.05 -6.61
CA VAL A 443 -9.49 -12.46 -6.83
C VAL A 443 -9.49 -12.79 -8.33
N VAL A 444 -8.36 -13.33 -8.81
CA VAL A 444 -8.21 -13.73 -10.21
C VAL A 444 -8.30 -15.26 -10.33
N LEU A 445 -9.25 -15.76 -11.09
CA LEU A 445 -9.33 -17.17 -11.43
C LEU A 445 -8.38 -17.45 -12.62
N LEU A 446 -7.26 -18.10 -12.35
CA LEU A 446 -6.21 -18.36 -13.35
C LEU A 446 -6.42 -19.67 -14.13
N LYS A 447 -6.98 -20.69 -13.47
CA LYS A 447 -7.28 -21.98 -14.07
C LYS A 447 -8.56 -22.57 -13.47
N ASN A 448 -9.40 -23.22 -14.31
CA ASN A 448 -10.62 -23.89 -13.84
C ASN A 448 -11.01 -25.01 -14.81
N ASP A 449 -10.28 -26.12 -14.75
CA ASP A 449 -10.49 -27.26 -15.63
C ASP A 449 -11.85 -27.91 -15.39
N LYS A 450 -12.57 -28.17 -16.48
CA LYS A 450 -13.89 -28.81 -16.45
C LYS A 450 -14.88 -28.16 -15.49
N GLN A 451 -14.74 -26.84 -15.26
CA GLN A 451 -15.57 -26.08 -14.31
C GLN A 451 -15.55 -26.70 -12.89
N PHE A 452 -14.34 -27.05 -12.41
CA PHE A 452 -14.17 -27.63 -11.09
C PHE A 452 -14.68 -26.72 -9.98
N LEU A 453 -14.42 -25.42 -10.08
CA LEU A 453 -15.06 -24.38 -9.29
C LEU A 453 -16.28 -23.82 -10.06
N PRO A 454 -17.35 -23.40 -9.37
CA PRO A 454 -17.49 -23.32 -7.91
C PRO A 454 -17.84 -24.65 -7.26
N LEU A 455 -17.44 -24.81 -5.99
CA LEU A 455 -17.81 -25.95 -5.16
C LEU A 455 -19.24 -25.79 -4.64
N ASP A 456 -19.98 -26.90 -4.59
CA ASP A 456 -21.28 -26.94 -3.92
C ASP A 456 -21.10 -27.35 -2.45
N PRO A 457 -21.28 -26.43 -1.47
CA PRO A 457 -21.08 -26.74 -0.05
C PRO A 457 -21.99 -27.84 0.50
N GLN A 458 -23.12 -28.12 -0.20
CA GLN A 458 -24.05 -29.17 0.21
C GLN A 458 -23.56 -30.59 -0.16
N LYS A 459 -22.68 -30.67 -1.17
CA LYS A 459 -22.12 -31.93 -1.64
C LYS A 459 -20.76 -32.27 -1.02
N ILE A 460 -20.19 -31.41 -0.20
CA ILE A 460 -18.89 -31.59 0.42
C ILE A 460 -19.12 -31.99 1.88
N GLY A 461 -18.71 -33.17 2.28
CA GLY A 461 -18.75 -33.62 3.67
C GLY A 461 -17.60 -33.03 4.49
N LYS A 462 -16.38 -33.23 4.00
CA LYS A 462 -15.15 -32.69 4.63
C LYS A 462 -14.32 -31.92 3.60
N ILE A 463 -13.75 -30.81 4.05
CA ILE A 463 -12.84 -29.98 3.28
C ILE A 463 -11.52 -29.80 4.02
N ALA A 464 -10.38 -30.05 3.37
CA ALA A 464 -9.09 -29.77 3.96
C ALA A 464 -8.60 -28.38 3.54
N VAL A 465 -8.07 -27.63 4.52
CA VAL A 465 -7.39 -26.35 4.29
C VAL A 465 -5.93 -26.54 4.67
N ILE A 466 -5.07 -26.55 3.68
CA ILE A 466 -3.67 -26.97 3.80
C ILE A 466 -2.76 -25.83 3.33
N GLY A 467 -1.59 -25.67 3.95
CA GLY A 467 -0.54 -24.79 3.48
C GLY A 467 -0.20 -23.67 4.44
N PRO A 468 0.98 -23.02 4.24
CA PRO A 468 1.53 -22.06 5.18
C PRO A 468 0.71 -20.77 5.30
N ASN A 469 0.02 -20.36 4.23
CA ASN A 469 -0.83 -19.18 4.23
C ASN A 469 -2.28 -19.47 4.67
N ALA A 470 -2.62 -20.71 5.01
CA ALA A 470 -3.99 -21.09 5.41
C ALA A 470 -4.47 -20.31 6.66
N ASP A 471 -3.62 -20.16 7.68
CA ASP A 471 -3.91 -19.40 8.90
C ASP A 471 -2.84 -18.34 9.20
N GLN A 472 -2.21 -17.80 8.14
CA GLN A 472 -1.21 -16.74 8.26
C GLN A 472 -1.89 -15.37 8.23
N TYR A 473 -1.62 -14.56 9.24
CA TYR A 473 -1.99 -13.15 9.25
C TYR A 473 -1.00 -12.36 8.40
N GLN A 474 -1.48 -11.65 7.40
CA GLN A 474 -0.65 -10.83 6.50
C GLN A 474 -0.54 -9.38 6.98
N THR A 475 -1.40 -8.96 7.91
CA THR A 475 -1.40 -7.64 8.50
C THR A 475 -0.72 -7.63 9.87
N MET A 476 -0.51 -6.46 10.44
CA MET A 476 0.25 -6.24 11.68
C MET A 476 -0.62 -6.32 12.95
N VAL A 477 -1.34 -7.41 13.18
CA VAL A 477 -2.25 -7.52 14.34
C VAL A 477 -1.51 -7.78 15.66
N ASP A 478 -0.23 -8.14 15.64
CA ASP A 478 0.50 -8.65 16.80
C ASP A 478 1.20 -7.61 17.69
N GLY A 479 1.08 -6.31 17.35
CA GLY A 479 1.72 -5.24 18.12
C GLY A 479 3.26 -5.16 17.96
N SER A 480 3.88 -6.04 17.17
CA SER A 480 5.29 -5.89 16.83
C SER A 480 5.49 -4.67 15.93
N GLY A 481 6.62 -3.99 16.07
CA GLY A 481 6.86 -2.69 15.44
C GLY A 481 6.58 -2.66 13.93
N VAL A 482 6.11 -1.54 13.47
CA VAL A 482 5.58 -1.25 12.12
C VAL A 482 6.49 -1.65 10.95
N HIS A 483 7.77 -1.85 11.19
CA HIS A 483 8.76 -2.12 10.14
C HIS A 483 8.92 -3.59 9.76
N GLN A 484 8.18 -4.50 10.36
CA GLN A 484 8.41 -5.93 10.17
C GLN A 484 7.58 -6.60 9.09
N ARG A 485 6.43 -6.00 8.67
CA ARG A 485 5.56 -6.57 7.64
C ARG A 485 5.05 -5.49 6.70
N GLY A 486 5.51 -5.49 5.46
CA GLY A 486 5.05 -4.57 4.42
C GLY A 486 5.60 -3.13 4.48
N GLY A 487 6.47 -2.77 5.45
CA GLY A 487 7.11 -1.44 5.49
C GLY A 487 6.13 -0.28 5.64
N ALA A 488 6.30 0.77 4.83
CA ALA A 488 5.44 1.97 4.81
C ALA A 488 3.97 1.67 4.47
N ALA A 489 3.70 0.58 3.72
CA ALA A 489 2.34 0.16 3.38
C ALA A 489 1.61 -0.56 4.52
N ALA A 490 2.29 -0.90 5.64
CA ALA A 490 1.70 -1.66 6.72
C ALA A 490 0.65 -0.86 7.52
N GLY A 491 -0.49 -1.49 7.81
CA GLY A 491 -1.58 -0.95 8.62
C GLY A 491 -1.89 -1.83 9.84
N ARG A 492 -2.89 -1.42 10.61
CA ARG A 492 -3.37 -2.15 11.79
C ARG A 492 -4.89 -2.31 11.75
N PRO A 493 -5.40 -3.36 11.11
CA PRO A 493 -6.85 -3.61 11.11
C PRO A 493 -7.35 -4.04 12.49
N PRO A 494 -8.65 -3.85 12.77
CA PRO A 494 -9.29 -4.35 13.98
C PRO A 494 -9.36 -5.88 14.00
N TYR A 495 -9.49 -6.49 12.84
CA TYR A 495 -9.46 -7.93 12.63
C TYR A 495 -8.82 -8.26 11.27
N GLU A 496 -8.47 -9.50 11.10
CA GLU A 496 -8.12 -10.08 9.81
C GLU A 496 -8.72 -11.49 9.75
N LYS A 497 -9.47 -11.76 8.69
CA LYS A 497 -10.00 -13.09 8.39
C LYS A 497 -9.02 -13.84 7.49
N THR A 498 -8.33 -14.80 8.07
CA THR A 498 -7.44 -15.70 7.34
C THR A 498 -8.24 -16.58 6.37
N PRO A 499 -7.61 -17.18 5.34
CA PRO A 499 -8.24 -18.18 4.48
C PRO A 499 -8.96 -19.29 5.26
N LEU A 500 -8.31 -19.82 6.30
CA LEU A 500 -8.91 -20.82 7.19
C LEU A 500 -10.18 -20.29 7.86
N ALA A 501 -10.12 -19.06 8.38
CA ALA A 501 -11.26 -18.46 9.08
C ALA A 501 -12.48 -18.31 8.15
N GLY A 502 -12.26 -17.86 6.92
CA GLY A 502 -13.34 -17.74 5.93
C GLY A 502 -13.96 -19.09 5.56
N ILE A 503 -13.15 -20.11 5.37
CA ILE A 503 -13.64 -21.47 5.06
C ILE A 503 -14.38 -22.08 6.26
N VAL A 504 -13.86 -21.92 7.48
CA VAL A 504 -14.54 -22.41 8.70
C VAL A 504 -15.87 -21.71 8.92
N GLU A 505 -15.95 -20.40 8.68
CA GLU A 505 -17.20 -19.63 8.79
C GLU A 505 -18.28 -20.17 7.83
N LEU A 506 -17.87 -20.58 6.62
CA LEU A 506 -18.79 -21.06 5.59
C LEU A 506 -19.20 -22.53 5.76
N PHE A 507 -18.24 -23.42 6.06
CA PHE A 507 -18.46 -24.86 6.08
C PHE A 507 -18.78 -25.40 7.49
N GLY A 508 -18.45 -24.65 8.54
CA GLY A 508 -18.51 -25.10 9.92
C GLY A 508 -17.23 -25.85 10.34
N LYS A 509 -16.81 -25.63 11.60
CA LYS A 509 -15.53 -26.12 12.15
C LYS A 509 -15.38 -27.64 12.05
N ASP A 510 -16.48 -28.39 12.24
CA ASP A 510 -16.47 -29.86 12.27
C ASP A 510 -16.22 -30.50 10.88
N ARG A 511 -16.41 -29.74 9.83
CA ARG A 511 -16.20 -30.20 8.42
C ARG A 511 -14.85 -29.81 7.87
N VAL A 512 -14.08 -28.97 8.59
CA VAL A 512 -12.80 -28.44 8.11
C VAL A 512 -11.63 -29.18 8.78
N LEU A 513 -10.76 -29.74 7.96
CA LEU A 513 -9.50 -30.36 8.37
C LEU A 513 -8.36 -29.39 8.10
N PHE A 514 -7.78 -28.86 9.17
CA PHE A 514 -6.70 -27.88 9.04
C PHE A 514 -5.32 -28.54 9.15
N ALA A 515 -4.43 -28.23 8.20
CA ALA A 515 -3.07 -28.73 8.18
C ALA A 515 -2.09 -27.67 7.62
N PRO A 516 -1.36 -26.93 8.44
CA PRO A 516 -0.43 -25.89 7.93
C PRO A 516 0.72 -26.49 7.11
N GLY A 517 1.11 -27.74 7.37
CA GLY A 517 2.28 -28.39 6.78
C GLY A 517 3.59 -27.84 7.37
N PHE A 518 3.89 -26.61 7.08
CA PHE A 518 4.89 -25.82 7.76
C PHE A 518 4.39 -24.37 7.94
N ARG A 519 5.17 -23.53 8.59
CA ARG A 519 4.87 -22.11 8.78
C ARG A 519 6.07 -21.26 8.40
N PHE A 520 5.85 -20.09 7.87
CA PHE A 520 6.92 -19.12 7.61
C PHE A 520 7.54 -18.61 8.91
N GLU A 521 6.71 -18.41 9.93
CA GLU A 521 7.07 -18.03 11.29
C GLU A 521 6.14 -18.73 12.28
N ASP A 522 6.58 -18.86 13.54
CA ASP A 522 5.68 -19.34 14.60
C ASP A 522 4.50 -18.36 14.76
N PRO A 523 3.25 -18.83 14.67
CA PRO A 523 2.11 -17.93 14.73
C PRO A 523 1.95 -17.38 16.13
N LYS A 524 2.07 -16.08 16.28
CA LYS A 524 1.74 -15.36 17.52
C LYS A 524 0.23 -15.35 17.77
N LYS A 525 -0.56 -15.54 16.72
CA LYS A 525 -2.02 -15.60 16.75
C LYS A 525 -2.50 -16.70 15.81
N LYS A 526 -3.50 -17.46 16.26
CA LYS A 526 -4.21 -18.49 15.48
C LYS A 526 -5.69 -18.13 15.41
N SER A 527 -6.33 -18.32 14.26
CA SER A 527 -7.77 -18.11 14.12
C SER A 527 -8.57 -19.05 15.02
N PHE A 528 -8.09 -20.29 15.14
CA PHE A 528 -8.72 -21.32 15.96
C PHE A 528 -7.66 -22.05 16.82
N PRO A 529 -7.29 -21.53 18.02
CA PRO A 529 -6.24 -22.12 18.86
C PRO A 529 -6.51 -23.57 19.25
N ASP A 530 -7.80 -23.95 19.41
CA ASP A 530 -8.23 -25.28 19.83
C ASP A 530 -8.52 -26.22 18.65
N MET A 531 -8.24 -25.79 17.42
CA MET A 531 -8.44 -26.65 16.25
C MET A 531 -7.30 -27.65 16.13
N LYS A 532 -7.63 -28.91 15.92
CA LYS A 532 -6.65 -29.97 15.66
C LYS A 532 -5.88 -29.62 14.37
N GLU A 533 -4.57 -29.63 14.45
CA GLU A 533 -3.70 -29.61 13.27
C GLU A 533 -3.45 -31.05 12.82
N TRP A 534 -3.74 -31.31 11.56
CA TRP A 534 -3.60 -32.62 10.94
C TRP A 534 -2.22 -32.74 10.24
N ASP A 535 -1.80 -33.97 9.98
CA ASP A 535 -0.81 -34.22 8.95
C ASP A 535 -1.44 -33.85 7.58
N PRO A 536 -0.73 -33.13 6.71
CA PRO A 536 -1.29 -32.65 5.42
C PRO A 536 -1.77 -33.77 4.50
N VAL A 537 -1.04 -34.89 4.44
CA VAL A 537 -1.37 -36.03 3.58
C VAL A 537 -2.59 -36.75 4.13
N GLU A 538 -2.68 -36.93 5.43
CA GLU A 538 -3.85 -37.54 6.06
C GLU A 538 -5.11 -36.66 5.97
N ALA A 539 -4.95 -35.32 6.14
CA ALA A 539 -6.04 -34.41 5.92
C ALA A 539 -6.54 -34.44 4.47
N ALA A 540 -5.63 -34.51 3.49
CA ALA A 540 -5.97 -34.61 2.08
C ALA A 540 -6.72 -35.90 1.73
N LYS A 541 -6.31 -37.04 2.28
CA LYS A 541 -6.99 -38.34 2.07
C LYS A 541 -8.41 -38.39 2.65
N GLU A 542 -8.61 -37.76 3.79
CA GLU A 542 -9.87 -37.71 4.51
C GLU A 542 -10.88 -36.69 3.92
N ALA A 543 -10.43 -35.77 3.11
CA ALA A 543 -11.26 -34.69 2.57
C ALA A 543 -11.84 -35.03 1.20
N ASP A 544 -13.06 -34.57 0.92
CA ASP A 544 -13.67 -34.65 -0.40
C ASP A 544 -12.98 -33.70 -1.40
N VAL A 545 -12.46 -32.56 -0.88
CA VAL A 545 -11.73 -31.54 -1.62
C VAL A 545 -10.70 -30.86 -0.72
N VAL A 546 -9.60 -30.42 -1.32
CA VAL A 546 -8.54 -29.67 -0.65
C VAL A 546 -8.51 -28.26 -1.19
N ILE A 547 -8.32 -27.28 -0.29
CA ILE A 547 -7.86 -25.92 -0.63
C ILE A 547 -6.44 -25.77 -0.10
N PHE A 548 -5.48 -25.77 -1.01
CA PHE A 548 -4.08 -25.51 -0.69
C PHE A 548 -3.82 -24.01 -0.77
N VAL A 549 -3.46 -23.37 0.35
CA VAL A 549 -3.18 -21.94 0.45
C VAL A 549 -1.69 -21.74 0.57
N GLY A 550 -1.06 -21.42 -0.55
CA GLY A 550 0.37 -21.19 -0.68
C GLY A 550 0.71 -19.75 -1.03
N GLY A 551 1.98 -19.50 -1.38
CA GLY A 551 2.45 -18.20 -1.83
C GLY A 551 3.65 -17.67 -1.05
N THR A 552 3.69 -16.36 -0.85
CA THR A 552 4.72 -15.63 -0.10
C THR A 552 4.12 -14.99 1.15
N ASP A 553 4.93 -14.21 1.85
CA ASP A 553 4.53 -13.33 2.95
C ASP A 553 5.38 -12.06 2.95
N HIS A 554 5.11 -11.14 3.86
CA HIS A 554 5.86 -9.89 3.98
C HIS A 554 7.29 -10.01 4.52
N THR A 555 7.84 -11.21 4.66
CA THR A 555 9.29 -11.41 4.80
C THR A 555 9.98 -11.46 3.44
N TYR A 556 9.21 -11.73 2.36
CA TYR A 556 9.66 -11.70 0.97
C TYR A 556 9.21 -10.42 0.26
N ASP A 557 7.93 -10.08 0.34
CA ASP A 557 7.37 -8.86 -0.25
C ASP A 557 7.37 -7.74 0.81
N ARG A 558 8.43 -6.94 0.85
CA ARG A 558 8.61 -5.91 1.88
C ARG A 558 9.46 -4.74 1.40
N GLU A 559 9.24 -3.61 2.03
CA GLU A 559 10.13 -2.46 1.95
C GLU A 559 11.48 -2.78 2.61
N CYS A 560 12.57 -2.29 2.04
CA CYS A 560 13.90 -2.34 2.64
C CYS A 560 13.92 -1.57 3.98
N ALA A 561 14.38 -2.23 5.04
CA ALA A 561 14.48 -1.62 6.37
C ALA A 561 15.82 -0.91 6.62
N GLY A 562 16.82 -1.11 5.75
CA GLY A 562 18.17 -0.63 5.93
C GLY A 562 18.54 0.57 5.06
N TRP A 563 19.70 1.13 5.33
CA TRP A 563 20.35 2.19 4.58
C TRP A 563 21.68 1.69 4.04
N GLY A 564 21.91 1.90 2.75
CA GLY A 564 23.20 1.60 2.13
C GLY A 564 23.17 0.48 1.09
N VAL A 565 24.34 0.00 0.76
CA VAL A 565 24.56 -1.03 -0.25
C VAL A 565 24.31 -2.42 0.35
N LEU A 566 23.76 -3.33 -0.43
CA LEU A 566 23.41 -4.72 -0.05
C LEU A 566 22.25 -4.84 0.96
N GLU A 567 21.60 -3.73 1.29
CA GLU A 567 20.34 -3.76 2.00
C GLU A 567 19.19 -3.84 0.99
N GLY A 568 18.29 -4.79 1.16
CA GLY A 568 17.20 -5.01 0.22
C GLY A 568 15.99 -5.66 0.84
N GLY A 569 14.85 -5.46 0.19
CA GLY A 569 13.58 -6.10 0.50
C GLY A 569 13.08 -6.99 -0.64
N ASP A 570 13.82 -7.05 -1.75
CA ASP A 570 13.45 -7.80 -2.95
C ASP A 570 13.51 -9.31 -2.70
N LYS A 571 12.65 -10.06 -3.40
CA LYS A 571 12.64 -11.51 -3.38
C LYS A 571 13.92 -12.08 -3.99
N PRO A 572 14.41 -13.23 -3.48
CA PRO A 572 15.60 -13.86 -4.03
C PRO A 572 15.36 -14.52 -5.41
N ASP A 573 14.15 -15.01 -5.66
CA ASP A 573 13.76 -15.72 -6.87
C ASP A 573 12.22 -15.74 -7.01
N LEU A 574 11.70 -16.46 -8.01
CA LEU A 574 10.26 -16.64 -8.28
C LEU A 574 9.64 -17.82 -7.53
N ASN A 575 10.42 -18.62 -6.81
CA ASN A 575 9.92 -19.85 -6.22
C ASN A 575 8.96 -19.56 -5.08
N LEU A 576 8.06 -20.49 -4.83
CA LEU A 576 7.30 -20.47 -3.59
C LEU A 576 8.25 -20.65 -2.41
N LYS A 577 8.08 -19.84 -1.39
CA LYS A 577 8.95 -19.81 -0.20
C LYS A 577 8.95 -21.15 0.56
N GLY A 578 10.11 -21.73 0.81
CA GLY A 578 10.26 -22.99 1.55
C GLY A 578 9.80 -24.22 0.74
N ASP A 579 9.43 -25.29 1.42
CA ASP A 579 9.12 -26.59 0.80
C ASP A 579 7.67 -26.73 0.29
N GLN A 580 7.05 -25.62 -0.13
CA GLN A 580 5.65 -25.61 -0.53
C GLN A 580 5.37 -26.52 -1.74
N VAL A 581 6.25 -26.54 -2.74
CA VAL A 581 6.07 -27.37 -3.93
C VAL A 581 6.08 -28.85 -3.56
N ALA A 582 7.06 -29.29 -2.76
CA ALA A 582 7.13 -30.68 -2.29
C ALA A 582 5.95 -31.07 -1.38
N LEU A 583 5.43 -30.13 -0.61
CA LEU A 583 4.21 -30.31 0.17
C LEU A 583 2.99 -30.48 -0.74
N LEU A 584 2.84 -29.58 -1.73
CA LEU A 584 1.74 -29.59 -2.69
C LEU A 584 1.74 -30.88 -3.50
N ASP A 585 2.90 -31.37 -3.94
CA ASP A 585 3.02 -32.64 -4.66
C ASP A 585 2.48 -33.81 -3.85
N ARG A 586 2.85 -33.95 -2.58
CA ARG A 586 2.34 -35.00 -1.69
C ARG A 586 0.82 -34.88 -1.46
N VAL A 587 0.31 -33.64 -1.38
CA VAL A 587 -1.12 -33.37 -1.25
C VAL A 587 -1.87 -33.78 -2.50
N LEU A 588 -1.34 -33.44 -3.69
CA LEU A 588 -1.92 -33.81 -4.99
C LEU A 588 -1.91 -35.32 -5.23
N ASP A 589 -0.87 -36.03 -4.77
CA ASP A 589 -0.80 -37.50 -4.82
C ASP A 589 -1.88 -38.15 -3.92
N ALA A 590 -2.19 -37.51 -2.79
CA ALA A 590 -3.20 -37.98 -1.85
C ALA A 590 -4.62 -37.61 -2.28
N ASN A 591 -4.81 -36.42 -2.86
CA ASN A 591 -6.12 -35.93 -3.33
C ASN A 591 -5.96 -34.99 -4.52
N PRO A 592 -6.21 -35.46 -5.77
CA PRO A 592 -6.10 -34.61 -6.97
C PRO A 592 -7.21 -33.56 -7.07
N LYS A 593 -8.25 -33.60 -6.24
CA LYS A 593 -9.28 -32.56 -6.15
C LYS A 593 -8.77 -31.39 -5.28
N THR A 594 -7.61 -30.84 -5.62
CA THR A 594 -6.93 -29.78 -4.89
C THR A 594 -7.03 -28.47 -5.64
N VAL A 595 -7.75 -27.49 -5.07
CA VAL A 595 -7.71 -26.07 -5.51
C VAL A 595 -6.48 -25.42 -4.89
N VAL A 596 -5.69 -24.73 -5.69
CA VAL A 596 -4.59 -23.91 -5.17
C VAL A 596 -5.03 -22.43 -5.12
N ALA A 597 -4.80 -21.78 -3.99
CA ALA A 597 -5.03 -20.37 -3.77
C ALA A 597 -3.69 -19.73 -3.36
N LEU A 598 -3.19 -18.82 -4.19
CA LEU A 598 -1.93 -18.14 -3.97
C LEU A 598 -2.15 -16.82 -3.23
N VAL A 599 -1.31 -16.55 -2.23
CA VAL A 599 -1.24 -15.30 -1.49
C VAL A 599 0.15 -14.70 -1.70
N ASN A 600 0.26 -13.67 -2.54
CA ASN A 600 1.53 -13.03 -2.88
C ASN A 600 1.32 -11.60 -3.40
N GLY A 601 2.40 -10.85 -3.50
CA GLY A 601 2.37 -9.45 -3.97
C GLY A 601 2.73 -9.27 -5.44
N ALA A 602 3.33 -10.30 -6.06
CA ALA A 602 3.82 -10.29 -7.44
C ALA A 602 3.87 -11.71 -7.98
N PRO A 603 4.09 -11.93 -9.30
CA PRO A 603 4.17 -13.26 -9.90
C PRO A 603 5.11 -14.21 -9.18
N VAL A 604 4.71 -15.49 -9.12
CA VAL A 604 5.50 -16.61 -8.64
C VAL A 604 5.55 -17.71 -9.70
N GLN A 605 6.52 -18.62 -9.60
CA GLN A 605 6.65 -19.74 -10.52
C GLN A 605 5.63 -20.84 -10.21
N VAL A 606 4.93 -21.30 -11.25
CA VAL A 606 3.87 -22.30 -11.13
C VAL A 606 4.08 -23.51 -12.02
N GLU A 607 5.11 -23.47 -12.89
CA GLU A 607 5.34 -24.46 -13.98
C GLU A 607 5.44 -25.91 -13.49
N GLU A 608 6.00 -26.15 -12.30
CA GLU A 608 6.28 -27.50 -11.81
C GLU A 608 5.02 -28.28 -11.43
N TRP A 609 3.92 -27.58 -11.10
CA TRP A 609 2.73 -28.21 -10.52
C TRP A 609 1.42 -27.79 -11.19
N ILE A 610 1.40 -26.73 -12.01
CA ILE A 610 0.16 -26.13 -12.53
C ILE A 610 -0.69 -27.14 -13.34
N ASP A 611 -0.08 -28.05 -14.06
CA ASP A 611 -0.81 -29.02 -14.90
C ASP A 611 -1.53 -30.07 -14.07
N ARG A 612 -1.14 -30.30 -12.83
CA ARG A 612 -1.74 -31.26 -11.88
C ARG A 612 -2.94 -30.71 -11.12
N VAL A 613 -3.11 -29.38 -11.02
CA VAL A 613 -4.21 -28.79 -10.25
C VAL A 613 -5.41 -28.48 -11.14
N PRO A 614 -6.64 -28.84 -10.73
CA PRO A 614 -7.84 -28.52 -11.50
C PRO A 614 -8.21 -27.04 -11.49
N SER A 615 -7.86 -26.30 -10.42
CA SER A 615 -8.16 -24.87 -10.31
C SER A 615 -7.08 -24.12 -9.56
N LEU A 616 -6.79 -22.89 -10.05
CA LEU A 616 -5.83 -21.96 -9.46
C LEU A 616 -6.46 -20.58 -9.30
N LEU A 617 -6.36 -20.04 -8.11
CA LEU A 617 -6.77 -18.68 -7.74
C LEU A 617 -5.56 -17.86 -7.33
N GLU A 618 -5.51 -16.59 -7.74
CA GLU A 618 -4.61 -15.58 -7.21
C GLU A 618 -5.41 -14.66 -6.28
N LEU A 619 -5.05 -14.64 -5.00
CA LEU A 619 -5.74 -13.87 -3.96
C LEU A 619 -5.03 -12.55 -3.66
N TRP A 620 -3.77 -12.44 -4.02
CA TRP A 620 -2.88 -11.37 -3.60
C TRP A 620 -2.80 -11.27 -2.06
N TYR A 621 -2.28 -10.17 -1.52
CA TYR A 621 -2.51 -9.80 -0.12
C TYR A 621 -3.88 -9.13 -0.02
N GLY A 622 -4.88 -9.92 0.29
CA GLY A 622 -6.31 -9.56 0.18
C GLY A 622 -6.86 -8.68 1.31
N GLY A 623 -5.99 -8.09 2.16
CA GLY A 623 -6.41 -7.21 3.25
C GLY A 623 -7.15 -7.92 4.37
N MET A 624 -7.93 -7.15 5.14
CA MET A 624 -8.57 -7.67 6.36
C MET A 624 -9.66 -8.72 6.13
N ASP A 625 -10.21 -8.83 4.93
CA ASP A 625 -11.31 -9.77 4.59
C ASP A 625 -10.91 -10.81 3.51
N ALA A 626 -9.62 -11.09 3.34
CA ALA A 626 -9.12 -12.04 2.34
C ALA A 626 -9.78 -13.44 2.43
N GLY A 627 -9.96 -13.96 3.65
CA GLY A 627 -10.59 -15.27 3.89
C GLY A 627 -12.07 -15.29 3.50
N THR A 628 -12.80 -14.21 3.75
CA THR A 628 -14.21 -14.08 3.30
C THR A 628 -14.28 -14.13 1.78
N ALA A 629 -13.43 -13.37 1.10
CA ALA A 629 -13.39 -13.34 -0.38
C ALA A 629 -13.08 -14.72 -0.97
N LEU A 630 -12.07 -15.43 -0.43
CA LEU A 630 -11.76 -16.79 -0.85
C LEU A 630 -12.95 -17.71 -0.69
N ALA A 631 -13.58 -17.76 0.49
CA ALA A 631 -14.71 -18.65 0.78
C ALA A 631 -15.89 -18.39 -0.16
N GLU A 632 -16.21 -17.12 -0.41
CA GLU A 632 -17.31 -16.73 -1.30
C GLU A 632 -17.02 -17.03 -2.77
N VAL A 633 -15.77 -16.87 -3.21
CA VAL A 633 -15.36 -17.21 -4.60
C VAL A 633 -15.38 -18.72 -4.80
N VAL A 634 -14.72 -19.52 -3.95
CA VAL A 634 -14.65 -20.98 -4.18
C VAL A 634 -16.03 -21.64 -4.16
N THR A 635 -17.03 -21.04 -3.53
CA THR A 635 -18.40 -21.58 -3.50
C THR A 635 -19.34 -20.93 -4.51
N GLY A 636 -18.85 -19.97 -5.29
CA GLY A 636 -19.64 -19.29 -6.32
C GLY A 636 -20.68 -18.31 -5.78
N LYS A 637 -20.63 -17.96 -4.49
CA LYS A 637 -21.40 -16.84 -3.93
C LYS A 637 -20.96 -15.52 -4.57
N VAL A 638 -19.67 -15.42 -4.91
CA VAL A 638 -19.08 -14.36 -5.71
C VAL A 638 -18.51 -14.98 -6.98
N ASN A 639 -18.85 -14.44 -8.13
CA ASN A 639 -18.23 -14.81 -9.40
C ASN A 639 -16.90 -14.04 -9.53
N PRO A 640 -15.74 -14.71 -9.69
CA PRO A 640 -14.45 -14.03 -9.83
C PRO A 640 -14.46 -13.11 -11.06
N SER A 641 -13.90 -11.93 -10.90
CA SER A 641 -13.86 -10.89 -11.93
C SER A 641 -12.55 -10.12 -11.97
N GLY A 642 -11.58 -10.51 -11.16
CA GLY A 642 -10.25 -9.94 -11.17
C GLY A 642 -9.49 -10.26 -12.46
N LYS A 643 -8.62 -9.35 -12.90
CA LYS A 643 -7.74 -9.51 -14.05
C LYS A 643 -6.30 -9.19 -13.62
N LEU A 644 -5.34 -9.95 -14.11
CA LEU A 644 -3.94 -9.76 -13.79
C LEU A 644 -3.46 -8.35 -14.20
N PRO A 645 -2.89 -7.56 -13.28
CA PRO A 645 -2.26 -6.27 -13.60
C PRO A 645 -0.80 -6.44 -14.03
N CYS A 646 -0.33 -7.67 -14.16
CA CYS A 646 1.02 -8.04 -14.56
C CYS A 646 1.04 -9.39 -15.27
N THR A 647 2.07 -9.61 -16.07
CA THR A 647 2.32 -10.86 -16.77
C THR A 647 2.92 -11.89 -15.82
N PHE A 648 2.43 -13.12 -15.85
CA PHE A 648 3.08 -14.29 -15.24
C PHE A 648 3.93 -15.00 -16.28
N GLY A 649 5.25 -14.86 -16.19
CA GLY A 649 6.22 -15.60 -16.98
C GLY A 649 6.37 -17.03 -16.48
N LYS A 650 7.04 -17.88 -17.27
CA LYS A 650 7.32 -19.27 -16.89
C LYS A 650 8.62 -19.40 -16.10
N ARG A 651 9.55 -18.49 -16.28
CA ARG A 651 10.86 -18.44 -15.61
C ARG A 651 11.38 -17.01 -15.54
N LEU A 652 12.26 -16.74 -14.61
CA LEU A 652 12.75 -15.39 -14.31
C LEU A 652 13.35 -14.66 -15.53
N ASN A 653 14.09 -15.38 -16.38
CA ASN A 653 14.68 -14.80 -17.59
C ASN A 653 13.67 -14.49 -18.70
N ASP A 654 12.39 -14.74 -18.50
CA ASP A 654 11.37 -14.30 -19.45
C ASP A 654 11.11 -12.78 -19.32
N TRP A 655 11.51 -12.14 -18.21
CA TRP A 655 11.50 -10.68 -18.07
C TRP A 655 12.80 -10.08 -18.60
N LYS A 656 12.68 -9.02 -19.40
CA LYS A 656 13.82 -8.37 -20.02
C LYS A 656 14.82 -7.82 -18.99
N SER A 657 14.34 -7.28 -17.89
CA SER A 657 15.18 -6.81 -16.78
C SER A 657 16.15 -7.87 -16.24
N HIS A 658 15.82 -9.15 -16.37
CA HIS A 658 16.68 -10.27 -15.95
C HIS A 658 17.50 -10.88 -17.11
N SER A 659 16.93 -10.91 -18.32
CA SER A 659 17.63 -11.43 -19.49
C SER A 659 18.78 -10.53 -19.96
N GLU A 660 18.77 -9.23 -19.63
CA GLU A 660 19.84 -8.27 -19.91
C GLU A 660 21.01 -8.35 -18.90
N GLY A 661 20.92 -9.23 -17.91
CA GLY A 661 21.96 -9.49 -16.95
C GLY A 661 21.98 -8.56 -15.74
N PHE A 662 22.99 -8.73 -14.86
CA PHE A 662 23.02 -8.13 -13.55
C PHE A 662 23.07 -6.60 -13.54
N LEU A 663 23.61 -5.95 -14.56
CA LEU A 663 23.63 -4.49 -14.66
C LEU A 663 22.23 -3.91 -14.86
N SER A 664 21.32 -4.69 -15.46
CA SER A 664 19.91 -4.32 -15.56
C SER A 664 19.18 -4.56 -14.24
N TYR A 665 19.39 -5.71 -13.61
CA TYR A 665 18.86 -6.04 -12.29
C TYR A 665 19.80 -7.02 -11.57
N PRO A 666 20.16 -6.76 -10.31
CA PRO A 666 19.82 -5.60 -9.47
C PRO A 666 20.76 -4.39 -9.62
N GLY A 667 21.60 -4.32 -10.64
CA GLY A 667 22.68 -3.34 -10.80
C GLY A 667 24.01 -3.87 -10.27
N ASP A 668 25.05 -3.04 -10.33
CA ASP A 668 26.42 -3.42 -9.90
C ASP A 668 26.63 -3.37 -8.38
N ILE A 669 25.58 -3.59 -7.60
CA ILE A 669 25.54 -3.47 -6.13
C ILE A 669 26.61 -4.32 -5.39
N ARG A 670 27.11 -5.37 -6.04
CA ARG A 670 28.13 -6.25 -5.45
C ARG A 670 29.55 -5.73 -5.63
N TRP A 671 29.79 -4.88 -6.61
CA TRP A 671 31.12 -4.41 -6.99
C TRP A 671 31.35 -2.94 -6.66
N SER A 672 30.33 -2.12 -6.70
CA SER A 672 30.40 -0.70 -6.36
C SER A 672 29.74 -0.46 -5.00
N LYS A 673 30.55 -0.33 -3.94
CA LYS A 673 30.04 -0.17 -2.56
C LYS A 673 29.48 1.22 -2.27
N ASP A 674 30.04 2.25 -2.90
CA ASP A 674 29.72 3.62 -2.54
C ASP A 674 28.75 4.30 -3.54
N ASN A 675 28.67 3.80 -4.77
CA ASN A 675 27.87 4.39 -5.81
C ASN A 675 27.46 3.34 -6.87
N PRO A 676 26.63 2.37 -6.50
CA PRO A 676 26.17 1.34 -7.43
C PRO A 676 25.35 1.97 -8.54
N VAL A 677 25.50 1.43 -9.76
CA VAL A 677 24.76 1.88 -10.96
C VAL A 677 23.86 0.78 -11.46
N GLN A 678 22.68 1.16 -11.92
CA GLN A 678 21.74 0.29 -12.58
C GLN A 678 21.33 0.85 -13.93
N PHE A 679 21.48 0.04 -14.98
CA PHE A 679 21.07 0.43 -16.33
C PHE A 679 19.69 -0.16 -16.65
N TYR A 680 18.74 0.68 -16.98
CA TYR A 680 17.43 0.26 -17.48
C TYR A 680 17.51 -0.09 -18.97
N SER A 681 18.35 -1.10 -19.27
CA SER A 681 18.58 -1.59 -20.64
C SER A 681 17.36 -2.29 -21.25
N ASP A 682 16.38 -2.62 -20.41
CA ASP A 682 15.07 -3.08 -20.88
C ASP A 682 14.27 -1.98 -21.58
N ASP A 683 14.64 -0.70 -21.43
CA ASP A 683 14.02 0.43 -22.15
C ASP A 683 12.49 0.45 -21.96
N ILE A 684 11.72 0.58 -23.06
CA ILE A 684 10.24 0.57 -23.03
C ILE A 684 9.65 -0.85 -22.92
N TRP A 685 10.49 -1.88 -22.89
CA TRP A 685 10.08 -3.29 -22.97
C TRP A 685 9.81 -3.87 -21.59
N VAL A 686 8.87 -3.26 -20.86
CA VAL A 686 8.45 -3.72 -19.53
C VAL A 686 7.19 -4.58 -19.68
N GLY A 687 7.13 -5.68 -18.92
CA GLY A 687 5.96 -6.55 -18.83
C GLY A 687 5.53 -7.09 -20.19
N TYR A 688 4.22 -7.13 -20.46
CA TYR A 688 3.67 -7.70 -21.70
C TYR A 688 4.24 -7.08 -22.99
N ARG A 689 4.75 -5.84 -22.95
CA ARG A 689 5.41 -5.20 -24.09
C ARG A 689 6.62 -5.99 -24.56
N HIS A 690 7.40 -6.50 -23.60
CA HIS A 690 8.54 -7.37 -23.87
C HIS A 690 8.09 -8.75 -24.34
N PHE A 691 7.17 -9.41 -23.62
CA PHE A 691 6.69 -10.75 -23.97
C PHE A 691 6.11 -10.78 -25.38
N ASP A 692 5.38 -9.76 -25.79
CA ASP A 692 4.85 -9.61 -27.15
C ASP A 692 5.97 -9.41 -28.18
N LYS A 693 6.91 -8.50 -27.91
CA LYS A 693 8.00 -8.16 -28.84
C LYS A 693 8.97 -9.32 -29.05
N ALA A 694 9.28 -10.04 -27.99
CA ALA A 694 10.19 -11.18 -28.02
C ALA A 694 9.51 -12.49 -28.45
N GLY A 695 8.19 -12.51 -28.64
CA GLY A 695 7.44 -13.73 -28.98
C GLY A 695 7.44 -14.76 -27.84
N ILE A 696 7.60 -14.32 -26.58
CA ILE A 696 7.59 -15.19 -25.43
C ILE A 696 6.13 -15.45 -25.02
N GLU A 697 5.75 -16.73 -24.95
CA GLU A 697 4.42 -17.09 -24.45
C GLU A 697 4.41 -17.12 -22.91
N PRO A 698 3.71 -16.19 -22.26
CA PRO A 698 3.61 -16.18 -20.79
C PRO A 698 2.78 -17.37 -20.28
N ARG A 699 2.89 -17.69 -19.01
CA ARG A 699 1.97 -18.63 -18.37
C ARG A 699 0.57 -18.03 -18.30
N PHE A 700 0.46 -16.78 -17.87
CA PHE A 700 -0.78 -16.00 -17.90
C PHE A 700 -0.47 -14.58 -18.39
N PRO A 701 -1.14 -14.11 -19.45
CA PRO A 701 -0.87 -12.79 -20.00
C PRO A 701 -1.43 -11.66 -19.14
N PHE A 702 -0.92 -10.46 -19.30
CA PHE A 702 -1.49 -9.24 -18.75
C PHE A 702 -2.98 -9.09 -19.08
N GLY A 703 -3.78 -8.70 -18.10
CA GLY A 703 -5.22 -8.55 -18.24
C GLY A 703 -6.02 -9.85 -18.17
N TYR A 704 -5.37 -11.01 -18.00
CA TYR A 704 -6.02 -12.32 -17.94
C TYR A 704 -6.76 -12.57 -16.64
N GLY A 705 -7.86 -13.28 -16.71
CA GLY A 705 -8.64 -13.80 -15.61
C GLY A 705 -9.93 -14.43 -16.12
N LEU A 706 -10.29 -15.58 -15.55
CA LEU A 706 -11.50 -16.35 -15.89
C LEU A 706 -12.69 -15.91 -15.05
N SER A 707 -13.87 -16.33 -15.47
CA SER A 707 -15.14 -16.15 -14.78
C SER A 707 -15.89 -17.48 -14.73
N TYR A 708 -16.85 -17.63 -13.81
CA TYR A 708 -17.77 -18.77 -13.80
C TYR A 708 -18.89 -18.64 -14.84
N THR A 709 -18.95 -17.51 -15.57
CA THR A 709 -19.82 -17.30 -16.72
C THR A 709 -18.99 -17.05 -17.98
N THR A 710 -19.64 -16.97 -19.11
CA THR A 710 -19.00 -16.71 -20.41
C THR A 710 -19.47 -15.40 -20.99
N PHE A 711 -18.59 -14.76 -21.77
CA PHE A 711 -18.90 -13.50 -22.43
C PHE A 711 -18.55 -13.57 -23.91
N SER A 712 -19.35 -12.92 -24.78
CA SER A 712 -18.97 -12.59 -26.16
C SER A 712 -18.68 -11.12 -26.31
N MET A 713 -17.77 -10.79 -27.24
CA MET A 713 -17.44 -9.43 -27.63
C MET A 713 -17.58 -9.32 -29.14
N ASP A 714 -18.54 -8.51 -29.56
CA ASP A 714 -18.85 -8.31 -30.96
C ASP A 714 -18.61 -6.85 -31.37
N PRO A 715 -18.15 -6.56 -32.60
CA PRO A 715 -18.03 -5.19 -33.08
C PRO A 715 -19.38 -4.43 -32.96
N ALA A 716 -19.35 -3.22 -32.39
CA ALA A 716 -20.56 -2.41 -32.18
C ALA A 716 -20.51 -1.05 -32.91
N GLY A 717 -19.49 -0.84 -33.73
CA GLY A 717 -19.31 0.36 -34.52
C GLY A 717 -18.02 1.13 -34.19
N THR A 718 -17.70 2.03 -35.10
CA THR A 718 -16.50 2.88 -34.95
C THR A 718 -16.75 4.22 -35.65
N ASN A 719 -16.17 5.29 -35.07
CA ASN A 719 -16.07 6.61 -35.68
C ASN A 719 -14.59 7.05 -35.57
N PRO A 720 -13.71 6.57 -36.50
CA PRO A 720 -12.28 6.81 -36.40
C PRO A 720 -11.91 8.32 -36.43
N GLY A 721 -12.71 9.15 -37.12
CA GLY A 721 -12.52 10.61 -37.16
C GLY A 721 -12.75 11.30 -35.81
N ALA A 722 -13.57 10.69 -34.95
CA ALA A 722 -13.78 11.13 -33.59
C ALA A 722 -12.97 10.31 -32.54
N GLY A 723 -12.17 9.34 -33.01
CA GLY A 723 -11.43 8.43 -32.13
C GLY A 723 -12.30 7.45 -31.35
N GLU A 724 -13.52 7.15 -31.80
CA GLU A 724 -14.48 6.31 -31.09
C GLU A 724 -14.51 4.88 -31.64
N PHE A 725 -14.38 3.90 -30.73
CA PHE A 725 -14.34 2.48 -31.02
C PHE A 725 -15.22 1.72 -30.02
N SER A 726 -16.21 0.98 -30.52
CA SER A 726 -17.23 0.37 -29.69
C SER A 726 -17.26 -1.14 -29.82
N VAL A 727 -17.51 -1.81 -28.72
CA VAL A 727 -17.73 -3.25 -28.65
C VAL A 727 -19.01 -3.55 -27.89
N LYS A 728 -19.79 -4.53 -28.35
CA LYS A 728 -20.93 -5.06 -27.60
C LYS A 728 -20.45 -6.24 -26.78
N LEU A 729 -20.47 -6.07 -25.46
CA LEU A 729 -20.24 -7.16 -24.51
C LEU A 729 -21.57 -7.82 -24.17
N THR A 730 -21.62 -9.16 -24.22
CA THR A 730 -22.82 -9.94 -23.87
C THR A 730 -22.42 -11.06 -22.90
N ASN A 731 -23.13 -11.19 -21.78
CA ASN A 731 -23.03 -12.38 -20.94
C ASN A 731 -23.80 -13.53 -21.59
N THR A 732 -23.06 -14.54 -22.09
CA THR A 732 -23.60 -15.71 -22.82
C THR A 732 -23.80 -16.92 -21.93
N GLY A 733 -23.40 -16.86 -20.65
CA GLY A 733 -23.57 -17.92 -19.69
C GLY A 733 -24.87 -17.81 -18.88
N ASP A 734 -24.98 -18.61 -17.85
CA ASP A 734 -26.18 -18.79 -17.02
C ASP A 734 -26.12 -18.07 -15.67
N ARG A 735 -25.03 -17.33 -15.41
CA ARG A 735 -24.73 -16.68 -14.14
C ARG A 735 -24.37 -15.20 -14.34
N GLU A 736 -24.80 -14.35 -13.40
CA GLU A 736 -24.35 -12.95 -13.38
C GLU A 736 -22.85 -12.87 -13.16
N GLY A 737 -22.17 -11.95 -13.85
CA GLY A 737 -20.74 -11.75 -13.72
C GLY A 737 -20.26 -10.44 -14.33
N ALA A 738 -19.08 -10.03 -13.90
CA ALA A 738 -18.40 -8.87 -14.45
C ALA A 738 -17.26 -9.27 -15.37
N GLU A 739 -17.09 -8.55 -16.48
CA GLU A 739 -15.98 -8.66 -17.39
C GLU A 739 -15.32 -7.30 -17.57
N THR A 740 -13.98 -7.30 -17.71
CA THR A 740 -13.22 -6.10 -18.03
C THR A 740 -12.93 -6.04 -19.52
N VAL A 741 -13.57 -5.10 -20.19
CA VAL A 741 -13.26 -4.78 -21.59
C VAL A 741 -12.00 -3.94 -21.64
N GLN A 742 -11.00 -4.40 -22.38
CA GLN A 742 -9.68 -3.79 -22.53
C GLN A 742 -9.46 -3.34 -23.96
N CYS A 743 -8.98 -2.11 -24.13
CA CYS A 743 -8.70 -1.50 -25.43
C CYS A 743 -7.20 -1.26 -25.58
N TYR A 744 -6.62 -1.78 -26.64
CA TYR A 744 -5.20 -1.65 -26.95
C TYR A 744 -4.99 -0.94 -28.28
N ILE A 745 -3.95 -0.12 -28.36
CA ILE A 745 -3.47 0.50 -29.60
C ILE A 745 -2.19 -0.16 -30.09
N THR A 746 -2.10 -0.38 -31.40
CA THR A 746 -0.87 -0.77 -32.11
C THR A 746 -0.46 0.40 -32.99
N LYS A 747 0.73 0.93 -32.76
CA LYS A 747 1.31 2.02 -33.58
C LYS A 747 1.92 1.46 -34.85
N PRO A 748 2.03 2.26 -35.93
CA PRO A 748 2.68 1.82 -37.18
C PRO A 748 4.11 1.33 -36.93
N GLU A 749 4.54 0.30 -37.65
CA GLU A 749 5.90 -0.22 -37.55
C GLU A 749 6.91 0.78 -38.13
N SER A 750 8.04 0.92 -37.44
CA SER A 750 9.20 1.69 -37.89
C SER A 750 10.46 0.87 -37.67
N LYS A 751 11.36 0.88 -38.65
CA LYS A 751 12.68 0.26 -38.52
C LYS A 751 13.62 1.12 -37.66
N GLU A 752 13.40 2.41 -37.64
CA GLU A 752 14.25 3.39 -36.93
C GLU A 752 13.83 3.56 -35.48
N VAL A 753 12.50 3.46 -35.22
CA VAL A 753 11.93 3.61 -33.89
C VAL A 753 11.07 2.37 -33.60
N PRO A 754 11.60 1.40 -32.87
CA PRO A 754 10.85 0.21 -32.50
C PRO A 754 9.62 0.58 -31.66
N MET A 755 8.45 0.03 -32.00
CA MET A 755 7.19 0.23 -31.29
C MET A 755 6.75 -1.04 -30.56
N PRO A 756 6.06 -0.92 -29.41
CA PRO A 756 5.38 -2.05 -28.81
C PRO A 756 4.34 -2.65 -29.75
N VAL A 757 4.17 -3.97 -29.71
CA VAL A 757 3.15 -4.67 -30.51
C VAL A 757 1.76 -4.15 -30.17
N ARG A 758 1.55 -3.79 -28.90
CA ARG A 758 0.35 -3.14 -28.41
C ARG A 758 0.60 -2.42 -27.09
N GLU A 759 -0.23 -1.45 -26.79
CA GLU A 759 -0.22 -0.70 -25.54
C GLU A 759 -1.67 -0.52 -25.05
N LEU A 760 -1.90 -0.69 -23.75
CA LEU A 760 -3.21 -0.44 -23.16
C LEU A 760 -3.57 1.05 -23.31
N ALA A 761 -4.76 1.33 -23.84
CA ALA A 761 -5.26 2.67 -24.11
C ALA A 761 -6.64 2.95 -23.47
N GLY A 762 -7.27 1.90 -22.92
CA GLY A 762 -8.55 2.05 -22.25
C GLY A 762 -9.02 0.76 -21.61
N PHE A 763 -9.85 0.87 -20.58
CA PHE A 763 -10.52 -0.27 -19.97
C PHE A 763 -11.84 0.14 -19.30
N LYS A 764 -12.77 -0.80 -19.23
CA LYS A 764 -14.03 -0.63 -18.49
C LYS A 764 -14.50 -1.97 -17.96
N LYS A 765 -14.77 -2.05 -16.67
CA LYS A 765 -15.41 -3.21 -16.04
C LYS A 765 -16.94 -3.07 -16.15
N VAL A 766 -17.60 -4.15 -16.57
CA VAL A 766 -19.05 -4.17 -16.80
C VAL A 766 -19.65 -5.42 -16.14
N ASN A 767 -20.67 -5.25 -15.30
CA ASN A 767 -21.40 -6.35 -14.68
C ASN A 767 -22.71 -6.63 -15.46
N LEU A 768 -22.91 -7.89 -15.87
CA LEU A 768 -24.05 -8.29 -16.70
C LEU A 768 -24.74 -9.52 -16.14
N LYS A 769 -26.06 -9.50 -16.15
CA LYS A 769 -26.90 -10.68 -15.91
C LYS A 769 -26.87 -11.62 -17.15
N PRO A 770 -27.24 -12.91 -16.99
CA PRO A 770 -27.40 -13.82 -18.10
C PRO A 770 -28.20 -13.23 -19.25
N GLY A 771 -27.66 -13.30 -20.46
CA GLY A 771 -28.26 -12.75 -21.69
C GLY A 771 -28.23 -11.23 -21.84
N GLN A 772 -27.80 -10.49 -20.82
CA GLN A 772 -27.69 -9.03 -20.89
C GLN A 772 -26.47 -8.63 -21.75
N SER A 773 -26.62 -7.49 -22.43
CA SER A 773 -25.55 -6.89 -23.23
C SER A 773 -25.40 -5.40 -22.89
N GLU A 774 -24.15 -4.90 -23.04
CA GLU A 774 -23.82 -3.47 -22.95
C GLU A 774 -22.85 -3.09 -24.08
N VAL A 775 -23.03 -1.91 -24.64
CA VAL A 775 -22.07 -1.35 -25.61
C VAL A 775 -21.06 -0.49 -24.85
N VAL A 776 -19.78 -0.89 -24.93
CA VAL A 776 -18.67 -0.15 -24.38
C VAL A 776 -17.97 0.61 -25.49
N THR A 777 -17.87 1.93 -25.33
CA THR A 777 -17.19 2.81 -26.27
C THR A 777 -15.94 3.40 -25.64
N PHE A 778 -14.79 3.25 -26.31
CA PHE A 778 -13.55 3.94 -25.99
C PHE A 778 -13.40 5.16 -26.89
N LYS A 779 -12.99 6.27 -26.29
CA LYS A 779 -12.63 7.49 -26.98
C LYS A 779 -11.15 7.73 -26.86
N LEU A 780 -10.42 7.48 -27.91
CA LEU A 780 -8.97 7.69 -28.01
C LEU A 780 -8.71 9.04 -28.68
N THR A 781 -7.58 9.63 -28.38
CA THR A 781 -7.11 10.92 -28.91
C THR A 781 -5.73 10.77 -29.51
N ASP A 782 -5.15 11.83 -30.00
CA ASP A 782 -3.77 11.79 -30.46
C ASP A 782 -2.75 11.53 -29.35
N GLU A 783 -3.16 11.64 -28.08
CA GLU A 783 -2.27 11.31 -26.94
C GLU A 783 -1.84 9.82 -26.97
N GLU A 784 -2.75 8.91 -27.31
CA GLU A 784 -2.45 7.48 -27.40
C GLU A 784 -1.57 7.12 -28.61
N LYS A 785 -1.51 8.02 -29.62
CA LYS A 785 -0.63 7.85 -30.79
C LYS A 785 0.81 8.27 -30.54
N LYS A 786 1.05 9.12 -29.52
CA LYS A 786 2.36 9.72 -29.25
C LYS A 786 3.40 8.69 -28.84
N TYR A 787 4.64 8.97 -29.18
CA TYR A 787 5.85 8.36 -28.65
C TYR A 787 6.90 9.44 -28.41
N TRP A 788 7.89 9.19 -27.57
CA TRP A 788 8.99 10.12 -27.37
C TRP A 788 10.07 9.93 -28.42
N SER A 789 10.28 10.92 -29.25
CA SER A 789 11.35 10.94 -30.24
C SER A 789 12.64 11.49 -29.63
N GLU A 790 13.61 10.63 -29.36
CA GLU A 790 14.92 11.05 -28.85
C GLU A 790 15.64 11.95 -29.85
N ALA A 791 15.50 11.71 -31.15
CA ALA A 791 16.08 12.53 -32.21
C ALA A 791 15.53 13.95 -32.22
N LYS A 792 14.24 14.14 -31.87
CA LYS A 792 13.59 15.47 -31.78
C LYS A 792 13.58 16.04 -30.38
N ASN A 793 13.91 15.21 -29.38
CA ASN A 793 13.74 15.51 -27.95
C ASN A 793 12.33 16.07 -27.63
N SER A 794 11.31 15.43 -28.18
CA SER A 794 9.92 15.83 -28.06
C SER A 794 8.96 14.69 -28.36
N TRP A 795 7.71 14.84 -27.91
CA TRP A 795 6.62 13.96 -28.31
C TRP A 795 6.35 14.08 -29.81
N ASP A 796 6.15 12.95 -30.48
CA ASP A 796 5.88 12.83 -31.91
C ASP A 796 4.80 11.79 -32.17
N ILE A 797 4.24 11.79 -33.38
CA ILE A 797 3.23 10.83 -33.82
C ILE A 797 3.78 10.09 -35.05
N MET A 798 3.82 8.77 -34.99
CA MET A 798 4.27 7.93 -36.11
C MET A 798 3.26 8.03 -37.25
N PRO A 799 3.65 8.42 -38.44
CA PRO A 799 2.74 8.44 -39.58
C PRO A 799 2.36 7.04 -40.01
N GLY A 800 1.10 6.82 -40.36
CA GLY A 800 0.59 5.54 -40.83
C GLY A 800 -0.74 5.13 -40.24
N GLU A 801 -1.09 3.86 -40.46
CA GLU A 801 -2.31 3.29 -39.97
C GLU A 801 -2.11 2.64 -38.60
N TYR A 802 -2.91 3.04 -37.62
CA TYR A 802 -2.97 2.48 -36.29
C TYR A 802 -4.02 1.36 -36.25
N LYS A 803 -3.84 0.40 -35.35
CA LYS A 803 -4.88 -0.61 -35.05
C LYS A 803 -5.37 -0.42 -33.63
N VAL A 804 -6.69 -0.49 -33.47
CA VAL A 804 -7.33 -0.53 -32.16
C VAL A 804 -7.90 -1.92 -31.97
N SER A 805 -7.47 -2.61 -30.91
CA SER A 805 -7.87 -3.99 -30.62
C SER A 805 -8.57 -4.04 -29.28
N ILE A 806 -9.76 -4.67 -29.20
CA ILE A 806 -10.57 -4.73 -28.00
C ILE A 806 -10.82 -6.18 -27.61
N GLY A 807 -10.67 -6.49 -26.34
CA GLY A 807 -10.86 -7.82 -25.80
C GLY A 807 -10.84 -7.86 -24.27
N ASN A 808 -10.41 -8.98 -23.67
CA ASN A 808 -10.40 -9.17 -22.23
C ASN A 808 -9.02 -9.56 -21.66
N SER A 809 -8.00 -9.54 -22.49
CA SER A 809 -6.58 -9.62 -22.07
C SER A 809 -5.70 -9.14 -23.19
N SER A 810 -4.40 -8.93 -22.93
CA SER A 810 -3.43 -8.56 -23.96
C SER A 810 -3.29 -9.60 -25.10
N ARG A 811 -3.76 -10.84 -24.89
CA ARG A 811 -3.67 -11.94 -25.85
C ARG A 811 -5.02 -12.37 -26.43
N ASN A 812 -6.14 -11.97 -25.86
CA ASN A 812 -7.48 -12.27 -26.38
C ASN A 812 -8.20 -10.98 -26.81
N LEU A 813 -8.06 -10.62 -28.09
CA LEU A 813 -8.50 -9.37 -28.70
C LEU A 813 -9.35 -9.64 -29.94
N PRO A 814 -10.60 -10.15 -29.78
CA PRO A 814 -11.43 -10.59 -30.88
C PRO A 814 -11.93 -9.45 -31.79
N VAL A 815 -11.97 -8.22 -31.28
CA VAL A 815 -12.48 -7.07 -32.07
C VAL A 815 -11.33 -6.17 -32.47
N GLN A 816 -11.25 -5.83 -33.76
CA GLN A 816 -10.17 -4.99 -34.29
C GLN A 816 -10.73 -3.92 -35.23
N TYR A 817 -10.15 -2.73 -35.15
CA TYR A 817 -10.47 -1.57 -35.98
C TYR A 817 -9.19 -0.93 -36.52
N SER A 818 -9.27 -0.34 -37.68
CA SER A 818 -8.26 0.56 -38.23
C SER A 818 -8.53 2.00 -37.81
N TRP A 819 -7.45 2.71 -37.51
CA TRP A 819 -7.50 4.13 -37.13
C TRP A 819 -6.42 4.90 -37.92
N LYS A 820 -6.88 5.76 -38.82
CA LYS A 820 -6.00 6.59 -39.66
C LYS A 820 -5.85 7.98 -39.10
#